data_b1dd77e7e647b687bddaed659e9b9272
#
_entry.id   b1dd77e7e647b687bddaed659e9b9272
#
_cell.length_a   1.000
_cell.length_b   1.000
_cell.length_c   1.000
_cell.angle_alpha   90.00
_cell.angle_beta   90.00
_cell.angle_gamma   90.00
#
_symmetry.space_group_name_H-M   'P 1'
#
loop_
_entity.id
_entity.type
_entity.pdbx_description
1 polymer ?
#
loop_
_entity_poly.entity_id
_entity_poly.type
_entity_poly.pdbx_seq_one_letter_code
_entity_poly.pdbx_strand_id
1 'polypeptide(L)'
;MAKKKDVVPVFVDNVEALEAKMQAMREAQKIFATYTQEQVDKIFYAAAVAANKMRIPLAKQAVEETGRGIVEDKVIKNHYAAEYIYNAYKDTKTCGVIEEDKAFGIQKIAEPIGLVAAVIPTTNPTSTAIFKTLICLKTRNAIIISPHPAAKASTIAAAKVVLDAAVKAGAPEGIIGWIDAPSLELTNMVMKESDIILATGGPGMVKAAYSSGKPALGVGAGNTPVIIDDTADIKLAVNSIIHSKTFDNGMICASEQSVTVLDSIYDEVKKEFAYRGCYFLKKGEELDKVRKTIIINGALNNKIPGKSAYEIAKLAGVEVPENTKILIGEVESVDISEEFAHEKLSPVLGMYRAKTFDEALEKAERLVADGGYGHTASLYVHPAETEKIAKHAEAMKTCRILINTPSSHGGIGDLYNFKLAPSLTLGCGSWGGNSVSENVGVKHLINIKTVAERRENMLWFRTPDKVYFKKGCMPVALDELGNVLHKKKAFIVTDSFLYKNGYVAPIEQKLDELGIQHTCFFEVAPDPTLQCAEKGVDQMRAFEPDTIIALGGGSAMDAAKIMWVMYEHPEADFEDMAMDFMDIRKRVFTFPKMGEKAYFVAIPTSSGTGSEVTPFAIITDAETGVKWPIADYELLPNMAIVDVDNMMTQPKGLTSASGIDVMTHAIEAYVSIMATDYTDGLALKAAKAVFEYLPRAYDNGANDPEAREKMANASCMAGMAFANAFLGLNHSMAHKLGAFHHLPHGVANAVILTEVMRYNAAEVPTKMGTFSQYQYPHALARYAEIGRFVGCQGKDDAEVFENFIAKLEELKEKIGIKKSIHEYGIDEKYFMDTLDDMVEQAFNDQCTAANPRYPLMKEIKELYLKCW
;
A
#
# COMPACT_ATOMS: atom_id res chain seq x y z
N MET A 1 44.18 32.07 -5.30
CA MET A 1 44.74 31.05 -6.24
C MET A 1 45.47 30.01 -5.41
N ALA A 2 44.78 28.91 -5.06
CA ALA A 2 45.41 27.79 -4.37
C ALA A 2 46.19 26.99 -5.43
N LYS A 3 47.46 26.72 -5.15
CA LYS A 3 48.32 25.89 -6.01
C LYS A 3 47.66 24.53 -6.22
N LYS A 4 47.39 24.18 -7.49
CA LYS A 4 47.07 22.79 -7.89
C LYS A 4 48.20 21.91 -7.35
N LYS A 5 47.90 21.02 -6.41
CA LYS A 5 48.77 19.87 -6.16
C LYS A 5 48.62 18.96 -7.37
N ASP A 6 49.71 18.79 -8.10
CA ASP A 6 49.81 17.78 -9.15
C ASP A 6 49.55 16.42 -8.48
N VAL A 7 48.35 15.88 -8.67
CA VAL A 7 48.03 14.52 -8.25
C VAL A 7 48.70 13.60 -9.26
N VAL A 8 49.84 13.01 -8.89
CA VAL A 8 50.49 11.96 -9.65
C VAL A 8 49.48 10.82 -9.84
N PRO A 9 49.20 10.37 -11.05
CA PRO A 9 48.30 9.23 -11.27
C PRO A 9 48.89 8.02 -10.52
N VAL A 10 48.22 7.55 -9.50
CA VAL A 10 48.59 6.35 -8.76
C VAL A 10 48.25 5.16 -9.63
N PHE A 11 49.27 4.42 -10.10
CA PHE A 11 49.12 3.12 -10.78
C PHE A 11 48.69 2.06 -9.76
N VAL A 12 47.57 1.45 -9.96
CA VAL A 12 46.92 0.55 -8.98
C VAL A 12 47.26 -0.90 -9.33
N ASP A 13 48.24 -1.47 -8.67
CA ASP A 13 48.72 -2.84 -8.82
C ASP A 13 48.91 -3.61 -7.50
N ASN A 14 48.71 -2.93 -6.39
CA ASN A 14 48.83 -3.50 -5.05
C ASN A 14 47.80 -2.88 -4.09
N VAL A 15 47.70 -3.43 -2.87
CA VAL A 15 46.69 -3.05 -1.85
C VAL A 15 46.85 -1.59 -1.43
N GLU A 16 48.06 -1.13 -1.13
CA GLU A 16 48.33 0.24 -0.66
C GLU A 16 47.93 1.29 -1.72
N ALA A 17 48.28 1.03 -2.99
CA ALA A 17 47.93 1.90 -4.11
C ALA A 17 46.39 1.93 -4.31
N LEU A 18 45.69 0.81 -4.10
CA LEU A 18 44.27 0.70 -4.20
C LEU A 18 43.57 1.50 -3.07
N GLU A 19 44.03 1.34 -1.82
CA GLU A 19 43.51 2.12 -0.67
C GLU A 19 43.62 3.62 -0.86
N ALA A 20 44.82 4.07 -1.26
CA ALA A 20 45.06 5.47 -1.55
C ALA A 20 44.17 6.00 -2.66
N LYS A 21 43.98 5.21 -3.73
CA LYS A 21 43.07 5.55 -4.85
C LYS A 21 41.63 5.66 -4.40
N MET A 22 41.13 4.68 -3.66
CA MET A 22 39.75 4.68 -3.16
C MET A 22 39.47 5.84 -2.19
N GLN A 23 40.46 6.19 -1.34
CA GLN A 23 40.34 7.35 -0.46
C GLN A 23 40.24 8.65 -1.27
N ALA A 24 41.09 8.84 -2.27
CA ALA A 24 41.03 10.02 -3.14
C ALA A 24 39.70 10.10 -3.90
N MET A 25 39.17 8.97 -4.34
CA MET A 25 37.86 8.87 -5.01
C MET A 25 36.70 9.24 -4.06
N ARG A 26 36.78 8.85 -2.80
CA ARG A 26 35.78 9.25 -1.78
C ARG A 26 35.78 10.76 -1.56
N GLU A 27 36.94 11.41 -1.56
CA GLU A 27 37.00 12.87 -1.47
C GLU A 27 36.42 13.54 -2.73
N ALA A 28 36.71 13.02 -3.92
CA ALA A 28 36.08 13.50 -5.16
C ALA A 28 34.56 13.31 -5.14
N GLN A 29 34.09 12.19 -4.62
CA GLN A 29 32.65 11.89 -4.50
C GLN A 29 31.95 12.86 -3.54
N LYS A 30 32.56 13.19 -2.41
CA LYS A 30 31.99 14.19 -1.47
C LYS A 30 31.78 15.55 -2.15
N ILE A 31 32.72 15.97 -2.99
CA ILE A 31 32.59 17.20 -3.78
C ILE A 31 31.45 17.04 -4.78
N PHE A 32 31.42 15.92 -5.51
CA PHE A 32 30.40 15.65 -6.54
C PHE A 32 28.98 15.54 -5.95
N ALA A 33 28.87 15.05 -4.72
CA ALA A 33 27.59 14.95 -3.99
C ALA A 33 26.89 16.32 -3.82
N THR A 34 27.64 17.42 -3.83
CA THR A 34 27.10 18.78 -3.69
C THR A 34 26.60 19.40 -5.00
N TYR A 35 26.77 18.72 -6.13
CA TYR A 35 26.42 19.27 -7.44
C TYR A 35 24.91 19.32 -7.64
N THR A 36 24.49 20.37 -8.38
CA THR A 36 23.10 20.53 -8.79
C THR A 36 22.73 19.60 -9.94
N GLN A 37 21.43 19.41 -10.17
CA GLN A 37 20.93 18.61 -11.30
C GLN A 37 21.50 19.11 -12.64
N GLU A 38 21.53 20.42 -12.85
CA GLU A 38 22.06 21.04 -14.08
C GLU A 38 23.54 20.72 -14.30
N GLN A 39 24.35 20.80 -13.26
CA GLN A 39 25.77 20.44 -13.35
C GLN A 39 25.97 18.96 -13.69
N VAL A 40 25.19 18.09 -13.06
CA VAL A 40 25.21 16.65 -13.30
C VAL A 40 24.76 16.32 -14.73
N ASP A 41 23.69 16.94 -15.20
CA ASP A 41 23.15 16.72 -16.55
C ASP A 41 24.13 17.16 -17.63
N LYS A 42 24.83 18.27 -17.43
CA LYS A 42 25.91 18.74 -18.32
C LYS A 42 27.06 17.74 -18.40
N ILE A 43 27.47 17.20 -17.25
CA ILE A 43 28.53 16.18 -17.17
C ILE A 43 28.09 14.89 -17.84
N PHE A 44 26.86 14.42 -17.54
CA PHE A 44 26.27 13.22 -18.12
C PHE A 44 26.19 13.29 -19.65
N TYR A 45 25.73 14.42 -20.17
CA TYR A 45 25.69 14.70 -21.61
C TYR A 45 27.08 14.62 -22.24
N ALA A 46 28.05 15.35 -21.71
CA ALA A 46 29.41 15.41 -22.25
C ALA A 46 30.08 14.02 -22.26
N ALA A 47 29.91 13.27 -21.19
CA ALA A 47 30.42 11.90 -21.06
C ALA A 47 29.78 10.95 -22.07
N ALA A 48 28.46 11.00 -22.25
CA ALA A 48 27.75 10.15 -23.22
C ALA A 48 28.16 10.47 -24.65
N VAL A 49 28.28 11.76 -25.02
CA VAL A 49 28.73 12.20 -26.36
C VAL A 49 30.16 11.73 -26.65
N ALA A 50 31.06 11.84 -25.68
CA ALA A 50 32.45 11.39 -25.85
C ALA A 50 32.54 9.88 -26.05
N ALA A 51 31.83 9.10 -25.22
CA ALA A 51 31.77 7.65 -25.36
C ALA A 51 31.20 7.23 -26.70
N ASN A 52 30.11 7.88 -27.17
CA ASN A 52 29.53 7.58 -28.48
C ASN A 52 30.46 7.93 -29.64
N LYS A 53 31.21 9.02 -29.57
CA LYS A 53 32.23 9.37 -30.58
C LYS A 53 33.34 8.33 -30.66
N MET A 54 33.71 7.71 -29.56
CA MET A 54 34.77 6.71 -29.48
C MET A 54 34.30 5.28 -29.68
N ARG A 55 33.02 5.05 -30.04
CA ARG A 55 32.42 3.71 -30.13
C ARG A 55 33.15 2.76 -31.08
N ILE A 56 33.66 3.28 -32.21
CA ILE A 56 34.40 2.43 -33.21
C ILE A 56 35.81 2.10 -32.71
N PRO A 57 36.67 3.06 -32.31
CA PRO A 57 37.99 2.74 -31.78
C PRO A 57 37.95 1.76 -30.58
N LEU A 58 37.02 1.99 -29.64
CA LEU A 58 36.87 1.11 -28.47
C LEU A 58 36.39 -0.30 -28.84
N ALA A 59 35.53 -0.44 -29.85
CA ALA A 59 35.10 -1.75 -30.35
C ALA A 59 36.23 -2.53 -30.98
N LYS A 60 37.05 -1.85 -31.82
CA LYS A 60 38.24 -2.46 -32.44
C LYS A 60 39.23 -2.94 -31.39
N GLN A 61 39.55 -2.10 -30.41
CA GLN A 61 40.46 -2.43 -29.32
C GLN A 61 39.94 -3.61 -28.50
N ALA A 62 38.63 -3.66 -28.21
CA ALA A 62 38.06 -4.77 -27.44
C ALA A 62 38.14 -6.12 -28.17
N VAL A 63 37.89 -6.15 -29.47
CA VAL A 63 38.04 -7.40 -30.27
C VAL A 63 39.49 -7.80 -30.40
N GLU A 64 40.40 -6.85 -30.65
CA GLU A 64 41.85 -7.11 -30.76
C GLU A 64 42.42 -7.69 -29.45
N GLU A 65 42.06 -7.10 -28.31
CA GLU A 65 42.53 -7.54 -26.99
C GLU A 65 41.94 -8.90 -26.57
N THR A 66 40.65 -9.10 -26.76
CA THR A 66 39.95 -10.29 -26.25
C THR A 66 39.88 -11.45 -27.23
N GLY A 67 40.04 -11.17 -28.52
CA GLY A 67 39.84 -12.13 -29.61
C GLY A 67 38.38 -12.63 -29.68
N ARG A 68 37.41 -11.86 -29.21
CA ARG A 68 36.02 -12.26 -29.03
C ARG A 68 35.04 -11.26 -29.65
N GLY A 69 34.03 -11.80 -30.34
CA GLY A 69 32.91 -11.02 -30.88
C GLY A 69 33.22 -10.38 -32.24
N ILE A 70 32.39 -9.44 -32.61
CA ILE A 70 32.38 -8.78 -33.92
C ILE A 70 32.55 -7.29 -33.70
N VAL A 71 33.43 -6.62 -34.41
CA VAL A 71 33.68 -5.18 -34.23
C VAL A 71 32.42 -4.36 -34.42
N GLU A 72 31.66 -4.63 -35.49
CA GLU A 72 30.44 -3.91 -35.84
C GLU A 72 29.39 -4.02 -34.75
N ASP A 73 29.20 -5.19 -34.21
CA ASP A 73 28.23 -5.43 -33.11
C ASP A 73 28.68 -4.76 -31.80
N LYS A 74 29.97 -4.75 -31.52
CA LYS A 74 30.51 -4.01 -30.36
C LYS A 74 30.37 -2.49 -30.56
N VAL A 75 30.42 -1.98 -31.79
CA VAL A 75 30.10 -0.58 -32.09
C VAL A 75 28.65 -0.29 -31.74
N ILE A 76 27.71 -1.18 -32.10
CA ILE A 76 26.29 -1.06 -31.71
C ILE A 76 26.13 -1.09 -30.19
N LYS A 77 26.80 -2.03 -29.49
CA LYS A 77 26.78 -2.10 -28.02
C LYS A 77 27.31 -0.83 -27.36
N ASN A 78 28.40 -0.26 -27.85
CA ASN A 78 28.97 0.98 -27.31
C ASN A 78 28.03 2.18 -27.58
N HIS A 79 27.43 2.22 -28.78
CA HIS A 79 26.43 3.20 -29.12
C HIS A 79 25.20 3.11 -28.17
N TYR A 80 24.69 1.92 -27.97
CA TYR A 80 23.60 1.64 -27.05
C TYR A 80 23.95 2.09 -25.63
N ALA A 81 25.11 1.70 -25.12
CA ALA A 81 25.57 2.07 -23.78
C ALA A 81 25.74 3.59 -23.58
N ALA A 82 26.00 4.32 -24.64
CA ALA A 82 26.15 5.78 -24.60
C ALA A 82 24.82 6.51 -24.85
N GLU A 83 24.20 6.28 -26.01
CA GLU A 83 23.06 7.10 -26.48
C GLU A 83 21.71 6.65 -25.91
N TYR A 84 21.42 5.35 -25.91
CA TYR A 84 20.17 4.85 -25.34
C TYR A 84 20.11 5.08 -23.83
N ILE A 85 21.21 4.84 -23.12
CA ILE A 85 21.31 5.13 -21.68
C ILE A 85 21.15 6.62 -21.40
N TYR A 86 21.79 7.47 -22.18
CA TYR A 86 21.62 8.93 -22.05
C TYR A 86 20.16 9.34 -22.27
N ASN A 87 19.53 8.89 -23.35
CA ASN A 87 18.15 9.25 -23.67
C ASN A 87 17.15 8.75 -22.62
N ALA A 88 17.38 7.57 -22.06
CA ALA A 88 16.51 7.04 -21.01
C ALA A 88 16.56 7.87 -19.71
N TYR A 89 17.72 8.45 -19.39
CA TYR A 89 17.91 9.06 -18.07
C TYR A 89 18.20 10.56 -18.09
N LYS A 90 18.30 11.22 -19.25
CA LYS A 90 18.61 12.66 -19.35
C LYS A 90 17.63 13.54 -18.54
N ASP A 91 16.34 13.20 -18.55
CA ASP A 91 15.29 13.94 -17.88
C ASP A 91 14.97 13.42 -16.46
N THR A 92 15.69 12.35 -16.01
CA THR A 92 15.47 11.78 -14.67
C THR A 92 16.10 12.67 -13.61
N LYS A 93 15.31 13.08 -12.63
CA LYS A 93 15.80 13.80 -11.46
C LYS A 93 16.54 12.84 -10.53
N THR A 94 17.78 13.18 -10.19
CA THR A 94 18.68 12.40 -9.32
C THR A 94 19.36 13.24 -8.24
N CYS A 95 19.01 14.53 -8.17
CA CYS A 95 19.57 15.48 -7.23
C CYS A 95 18.47 16.24 -6.51
N GLY A 96 18.63 16.41 -5.18
CA GLY A 96 17.67 17.16 -4.38
C GLY A 96 16.28 16.51 -4.35
N VAL A 97 15.25 17.33 -4.29
CA VAL A 97 13.84 16.86 -4.26
C VAL A 97 13.46 16.29 -5.63
N ILE A 98 13.20 14.99 -5.67
CA ILE A 98 12.84 14.26 -6.89
C ILE A 98 11.34 14.01 -7.02
N GLU A 99 10.63 14.00 -5.90
CA GLU A 99 9.19 13.82 -5.83
C GLU A 99 8.64 14.64 -4.66
N GLU A 100 7.52 15.30 -4.85
CA GLU A 100 6.83 16.07 -3.82
C GLU A 100 5.33 15.81 -3.91
N ASP A 101 4.74 15.40 -2.79
CA ASP A 101 3.29 15.32 -2.60
C ASP A 101 2.86 16.32 -1.53
N LYS A 102 2.39 17.47 -1.97
CA LYS A 102 1.96 18.55 -1.09
C LYS A 102 0.69 18.23 -0.31
N ALA A 103 -0.17 17.37 -0.86
CA ALA A 103 -1.42 16.98 -0.19
C ALA A 103 -1.13 16.11 1.04
N PHE A 104 -0.19 15.17 0.90
CA PHE A 104 0.21 14.27 1.99
C PHE A 104 1.47 14.71 2.75
N GLY A 105 2.06 15.85 2.39
CA GLY A 105 3.24 16.40 3.10
C GLY A 105 4.49 15.52 2.98
N ILE A 106 4.69 14.89 1.82
CA ILE A 106 5.83 14.02 1.57
C ILE A 106 6.75 14.64 0.52
N GLN A 107 8.05 14.65 0.81
CA GLN A 107 9.10 14.94 -0.15
C GLN A 107 10.10 13.79 -0.18
N LYS A 108 10.50 13.37 -1.38
CA LYS A 108 11.58 12.41 -1.58
C LYS A 108 12.82 13.13 -2.11
N ILE A 109 13.91 12.98 -1.41
CA ILE A 109 15.22 13.60 -1.71
C ILE A 109 16.18 12.50 -2.14
N ALA A 110 16.78 12.66 -3.31
CA ALA A 110 17.79 11.75 -3.83
C ALA A 110 19.19 12.12 -3.31
N GLU A 111 19.87 11.13 -2.74
CA GLU A 111 21.25 11.21 -2.28
C GLU A 111 22.12 10.17 -3.00
N PRO A 112 23.38 10.48 -3.32
CA PRO A 112 24.30 9.47 -3.86
C PRO A 112 24.57 8.38 -2.82
N ILE A 113 24.90 7.17 -3.31
CA ILE A 113 25.30 6.08 -2.42
C ILE A 113 26.73 6.27 -1.91
N GLY A 114 27.63 6.71 -2.79
CA GLY A 114 29.04 6.90 -2.45
C GLY A 114 30.00 6.35 -3.52
N LEU A 115 30.87 5.41 -3.12
CA LEU A 115 31.81 4.73 -3.98
C LEU A 115 31.23 3.39 -4.45
N VAL A 116 31.07 3.24 -5.76
CA VAL A 116 30.55 2.04 -6.43
C VAL A 116 31.71 1.16 -6.90
N ALA A 117 31.70 -0.12 -6.53
CA ALA A 117 32.59 -1.13 -7.13
C ALA A 117 31.96 -1.65 -8.42
N ALA A 118 32.68 -1.63 -9.53
CA ALA A 118 32.23 -2.15 -10.80
C ALA A 118 33.11 -3.30 -11.29
N VAL A 119 32.57 -4.51 -11.27
CA VAL A 119 33.24 -5.67 -11.89
C VAL A 119 32.80 -5.77 -13.35
N ILE A 120 33.78 -5.81 -14.29
CA ILE A 120 33.55 -5.76 -15.73
C ILE A 120 33.96 -7.08 -16.37
N PRO A 121 33.10 -7.71 -17.20
CA PRO A 121 33.39 -9.00 -17.87
C PRO A 121 34.24 -8.83 -19.14
N THR A 122 34.81 -9.95 -19.64
CA THR A 122 35.50 -9.98 -20.93
C THR A 122 34.55 -9.90 -22.12
N THR A 123 33.31 -10.29 -21.98
CA THR A 123 32.32 -10.37 -23.07
C THR A 123 31.93 -9.00 -23.61
N ASN A 124 31.78 -8.02 -22.70
CA ASN A 124 31.30 -6.67 -23.01
C ASN A 124 32.12 -5.59 -22.29
N PRO A 125 33.44 -5.54 -22.46
CA PRO A 125 34.29 -4.72 -21.59
C PRO A 125 34.05 -3.23 -21.74
N THR A 126 33.96 -2.71 -22.95
CA THR A 126 33.80 -1.27 -23.23
C THR A 126 32.39 -0.79 -22.99
N SER A 127 31.38 -1.48 -23.50
CA SER A 127 29.97 -1.07 -23.32
C SER A 127 29.52 -1.14 -21.86
N THR A 128 29.96 -2.15 -21.10
CA THR A 128 29.65 -2.26 -19.68
C THR A 128 30.34 -1.15 -18.85
N ALA A 129 31.59 -0.81 -19.18
CA ALA A 129 32.28 0.30 -18.55
C ALA A 129 31.60 1.63 -18.85
N ILE A 130 31.24 1.90 -20.11
CA ILE A 130 30.48 3.11 -20.48
C ILE A 130 29.17 3.18 -19.72
N PHE A 131 28.37 2.12 -19.73
CA PHE A 131 27.08 2.07 -19.05
C PHE A 131 27.20 2.37 -17.57
N LYS A 132 28.06 1.63 -16.85
CA LYS A 132 28.20 1.75 -15.41
C LYS A 132 28.74 3.12 -14.99
N THR A 133 29.69 3.68 -15.74
CA THR A 133 30.22 5.01 -15.45
C THR A 133 29.17 6.10 -15.68
N LEU A 134 28.38 6.01 -16.74
CA LEU A 134 27.33 6.98 -17.04
C LEU A 134 26.25 7.01 -15.96
N ILE A 135 25.73 5.84 -15.52
CA ILE A 135 24.70 5.82 -14.47
C ILE A 135 25.25 6.28 -13.11
N CYS A 136 26.54 6.05 -12.82
CA CYS A 136 27.19 6.57 -11.62
C CYS A 136 27.36 8.09 -11.70
N LEU A 137 27.76 8.66 -12.82
CA LEU A 137 27.85 10.11 -13.01
C LEU A 137 26.48 10.78 -12.85
N LYS A 138 25.43 10.21 -13.48
CA LYS A 138 24.06 10.74 -13.36
C LYS A 138 23.56 10.78 -11.89
N THR A 139 24.08 9.88 -11.05
CA THR A 139 23.66 9.74 -9.64
C THR A 139 24.67 10.30 -8.64
N ARG A 140 25.67 11.05 -9.10
CA ARG A 140 26.72 11.68 -8.27
C ARG A 140 27.57 10.69 -7.47
N ASN A 141 27.68 9.43 -7.93
CA ASN A 141 28.53 8.42 -7.32
C ASN A 141 29.93 8.42 -7.94
N ALA A 142 30.93 8.12 -7.13
CA ALA A 142 32.23 7.70 -7.62
C ALA A 142 32.18 6.22 -8.01
N ILE A 143 32.99 5.80 -8.99
CA ILE A 143 33.03 4.41 -9.45
C ILE A 143 34.45 3.93 -9.63
N ILE A 144 34.79 2.80 -8.98
CA ILE A 144 36.07 2.11 -9.15
C ILE A 144 35.84 0.82 -9.93
N ILE A 145 36.55 0.68 -11.04
CA ILE A 145 36.41 -0.42 -11.98
C ILE A 145 37.46 -1.50 -11.69
N SER A 146 37.00 -2.74 -11.51
CA SER A 146 37.83 -3.93 -11.58
C SER A 146 37.64 -4.60 -12.94
N PRO A 147 38.57 -4.38 -13.91
CA PRO A 147 38.46 -4.98 -15.21
C PRO A 147 38.88 -6.46 -15.16
N HIS A 148 38.31 -7.26 -16.07
CA HIS A 148 38.81 -8.62 -16.24
C HIS A 148 40.25 -8.59 -16.81
N PRO A 149 41.20 -9.42 -16.31
CA PRO A 149 42.60 -9.40 -16.79
C PRO A 149 42.76 -9.48 -18.31
N ALA A 150 41.93 -10.28 -19.00
CA ALA A 150 41.98 -10.45 -20.45
C ALA A 150 41.25 -9.34 -21.26
N ALA A 151 40.77 -8.28 -20.61
CA ALA A 151 40.08 -7.16 -21.27
C ALA A 151 40.38 -5.83 -20.53
N LYS A 152 41.51 -5.75 -19.85
CA LYS A 152 41.83 -4.59 -18.98
C LYS A 152 42.09 -3.34 -19.80
N ALA A 153 42.83 -3.42 -20.91
CA ALA A 153 43.19 -2.25 -21.70
C ALA A 153 41.97 -1.58 -22.35
N SER A 154 41.10 -2.34 -22.95
CA SER A 154 39.87 -1.82 -23.58
C SER A 154 38.87 -1.28 -22.53
N THR A 155 38.74 -1.95 -21.36
CA THR A 155 37.92 -1.48 -20.25
C THR A 155 38.41 -0.14 -19.71
N ILE A 156 39.72 -0.03 -19.45
CA ILE A 156 40.37 1.20 -18.97
C ILE A 156 40.24 2.32 -20.00
N ALA A 157 40.44 2.02 -21.28
CA ALA A 157 40.29 2.99 -22.34
C ALA A 157 38.90 3.57 -22.41
N ALA A 158 37.86 2.75 -22.27
CA ALA A 158 36.46 3.20 -22.21
C ALA A 158 36.19 4.09 -21.00
N ALA A 159 36.63 3.66 -19.82
CA ALA A 159 36.48 4.44 -18.58
C ALA A 159 37.21 5.78 -18.65
N LYS A 160 38.40 5.82 -19.25
CA LYS A 160 39.20 7.04 -19.42
C LYS A 160 38.51 8.04 -20.34
N VAL A 161 37.94 7.60 -21.44
CA VAL A 161 37.16 8.47 -22.35
C VAL A 161 36.03 9.17 -21.60
N VAL A 162 35.30 8.43 -20.76
CA VAL A 162 34.21 8.96 -19.94
C VAL A 162 34.73 9.94 -18.87
N LEU A 163 35.80 9.56 -18.16
CA LEU A 163 36.44 10.40 -17.14
C LEU A 163 36.93 11.73 -17.72
N ASP A 164 37.70 11.68 -18.80
CA ASP A 164 38.31 12.88 -19.41
C ASP A 164 37.21 13.87 -19.87
N ALA A 165 36.12 13.37 -20.44
CA ALA A 165 34.96 14.18 -20.81
C ALA A 165 34.21 14.74 -19.62
N ALA A 166 33.98 13.93 -18.59
CA ALA A 166 33.29 14.34 -17.37
C ALA A 166 34.08 15.45 -16.63
N VAL A 167 35.40 15.29 -16.48
CA VAL A 167 36.27 16.28 -15.84
C VAL A 167 36.30 17.59 -16.65
N LYS A 168 36.39 17.49 -17.96
CA LYS A 168 36.34 18.67 -18.86
C LYS A 168 34.99 19.41 -18.73
N ALA A 169 33.92 18.70 -18.47
CA ALA A 169 32.57 19.27 -18.25
C ALA A 169 32.36 19.80 -16.83
N GLY A 170 33.32 19.57 -15.91
CA GLY A 170 33.35 20.10 -14.53
C GLY A 170 33.25 19.06 -13.43
N ALA A 171 33.24 17.75 -13.72
CA ALA A 171 33.29 16.75 -12.68
C ALA A 171 34.61 16.79 -11.89
N PRO A 172 34.65 16.39 -10.63
CA PRO A 172 35.86 16.30 -9.86
C PRO A 172 36.86 15.30 -10.46
N GLU A 173 38.14 15.67 -10.46
CA GLU A 173 39.18 14.71 -10.81
C GLU A 173 39.14 13.49 -9.89
N GLY A 174 39.29 12.28 -10.45
CA GLY A 174 39.26 11.03 -9.67
C GLY A 174 37.86 10.46 -9.40
N ILE A 175 36.78 11.02 -9.99
CA ILE A 175 35.43 10.48 -9.80
C ILE A 175 35.24 9.09 -10.42
N ILE A 176 36.02 8.74 -11.40
CA ILE A 176 36.12 7.41 -12.03
C ILE A 176 37.53 6.91 -11.83
N GLY A 177 37.69 5.69 -11.35
CA GLY A 177 39.01 5.02 -11.19
C GLY A 177 38.94 3.56 -11.59
N TRP A 178 40.13 2.93 -11.65
CA TRP A 178 40.25 1.51 -12.03
C TRP A 178 41.51 0.87 -11.41
N ILE A 179 41.54 -0.46 -11.41
CA ILE A 179 42.70 -1.27 -11.09
C ILE A 179 43.48 -1.46 -12.38
N ASP A 180 44.79 -1.05 -12.41
CA ASP A 180 45.65 -1.13 -13.58
C ASP A 180 46.21 -2.55 -13.77
N ALA A 181 46.46 -3.28 -12.70
CA ALA A 181 46.88 -4.69 -12.72
C ALA A 181 45.91 -5.54 -11.90
N PRO A 182 44.74 -5.94 -12.49
CA PRO A 182 43.69 -6.63 -11.77
C PRO A 182 44.12 -8.01 -11.28
N SER A 183 43.85 -8.27 -9.99
CA SER A 183 44.01 -9.58 -9.35
C SER A 183 42.73 -9.92 -8.58
N LEU A 184 42.59 -11.18 -8.19
CA LEU A 184 41.44 -11.61 -7.37
C LEU A 184 41.44 -10.92 -6.00
N GLU A 185 42.64 -10.72 -5.40
CA GLU A 185 42.82 -10.02 -4.14
C GLU A 185 42.31 -8.58 -4.20
N LEU A 186 42.78 -7.81 -5.18
CA LEU A 186 42.36 -6.42 -5.38
C LEU A 186 40.89 -6.30 -5.72
N THR A 187 40.34 -7.23 -6.51
CA THR A 187 38.90 -7.26 -6.82
C THR A 187 38.05 -7.51 -5.56
N ASN A 188 38.48 -8.46 -4.73
CA ASN A 188 37.76 -8.73 -3.46
C ASN A 188 37.86 -7.54 -2.52
N MET A 189 38.99 -6.84 -2.45
CA MET A 189 39.15 -5.64 -1.65
C MET A 189 38.28 -4.49 -2.14
N VAL A 190 38.21 -4.24 -3.45
CA VAL A 190 37.25 -3.24 -4.00
C VAL A 190 35.82 -3.57 -3.61
N MET A 191 35.41 -4.81 -3.72
CA MET A 191 34.05 -5.22 -3.31
C MET A 191 33.82 -5.03 -1.80
N LYS A 192 34.81 -5.31 -0.97
CA LYS A 192 34.71 -5.19 0.49
C LYS A 192 34.67 -3.73 0.96
N GLU A 193 35.45 -2.85 0.34
CA GLU A 193 35.62 -1.48 0.81
C GLU A 193 34.73 -0.44 0.13
N SER A 194 33.98 -0.82 -0.92
CA SER A 194 33.00 0.05 -1.57
C SER A 194 31.66 0.10 -0.83
N ASP A 195 30.81 1.02 -1.23
CA ASP A 195 29.50 1.22 -0.59
C ASP A 195 28.41 0.37 -1.23
N ILE A 196 28.54 0.08 -2.53
CA ILE A 196 27.69 -0.84 -3.31
C ILE A 196 28.50 -1.49 -4.44
N ILE A 197 28.11 -2.66 -4.87
CA ILE A 197 28.77 -3.43 -5.92
C ILE A 197 27.85 -3.58 -7.13
N LEU A 198 28.36 -3.25 -8.33
CA LEU A 198 27.77 -3.58 -9.62
C LEU A 198 28.58 -4.72 -10.25
N ALA A 199 28.18 -5.97 -10.04
CA ALA A 199 28.90 -7.13 -10.52
C ALA A 199 28.30 -7.66 -11.83
N THR A 200 29.11 -7.71 -12.90
CA THR A 200 28.78 -8.43 -14.12
C THR A 200 29.90 -9.41 -14.40
N GLY A 201 29.61 -10.69 -14.33
CA GLY A 201 30.63 -11.73 -14.48
C GLY A 201 30.07 -13.14 -14.38
N GLY A 202 30.91 -14.14 -14.35
CA GLY A 202 30.48 -15.53 -14.15
C GLY A 202 29.90 -15.78 -12.75
N PRO A 203 29.21 -16.92 -12.54
CA PRO A 203 28.50 -17.23 -11.29
C PRO A 203 29.37 -17.12 -10.04
N GLY A 204 30.63 -17.51 -10.10
CA GLY A 204 31.57 -17.40 -8.98
C GLY A 204 31.83 -15.96 -8.55
N MET A 205 31.97 -15.04 -9.50
CA MET A 205 32.19 -13.62 -9.23
C MET A 205 30.93 -12.96 -8.64
N VAL A 206 29.77 -13.30 -9.16
CA VAL A 206 28.48 -12.82 -8.63
C VAL A 206 28.26 -13.32 -7.20
N LYS A 207 28.59 -14.60 -6.95
CA LYS A 207 28.55 -15.16 -5.58
C LYS A 207 29.51 -14.43 -4.64
N ALA A 208 30.73 -14.13 -5.10
CA ALA A 208 31.69 -13.35 -4.31
C ALA A 208 31.17 -11.95 -3.97
N ALA A 209 30.55 -11.26 -4.94
CA ALA A 209 29.93 -9.96 -4.71
C ALA A 209 28.84 -10.01 -3.62
N TYR A 210 27.91 -10.95 -3.69
CA TYR A 210 26.87 -11.11 -2.67
C TYR A 210 27.41 -11.60 -1.31
N SER A 211 28.57 -12.26 -1.28
CA SER A 211 29.19 -12.74 -0.05
C SER A 211 30.15 -11.72 0.59
N SER A 212 30.33 -10.55 -0.01
CA SER A 212 31.28 -9.51 0.46
C SER A 212 30.83 -8.77 1.71
N GLY A 213 29.55 -8.91 2.10
CA GLY A 213 28.94 -8.15 3.19
C GLY A 213 28.50 -6.73 2.80
N LYS A 214 28.58 -6.37 1.53
CA LYS A 214 28.12 -5.09 0.98
C LYS A 214 26.86 -5.29 0.12
N PRO A 215 26.00 -4.27 0.00
CA PRO A 215 24.94 -4.28 -1.00
C PRO A 215 25.50 -4.57 -2.39
N ALA A 216 24.89 -5.51 -3.11
CA ALA A 216 25.36 -5.89 -4.44
C ALA A 216 24.19 -5.98 -5.43
N LEU A 217 24.44 -5.52 -6.63
CA LEU A 217 23.61 -5.66 -7.82
C LEU A 217 24.37 -6.53 -8.80
N GLY A 218 24.21 -7.84 -8.66
CA GLY A 218 24.89 -8.82 -9.48
C GLY A 218 23.94 -9.41 -10.53
N VAL A 219 24.51 -9.86 -11.64
CA VAL A 219 23.77 -10.53 -12.73
C VAL A 219 24.19 -11.98 -12.78
N GLY A 220 23.20 -12.89 -12.73
CA GLY A 220 23.40 -14.32 -12.89
C GLY A 220 23.67 -14.74 -14.33
N ALA A 221 23.98 -16.01 -14.53
CA ALA A 221 24.07 -16.63 -15.85
C ALA A 221 22.68 -16.65 -16.52
N GLY A 222 22.64 -16.56 -17.84
CA GLY A 222 21.41 -16.60 -18.62
C GLY A 222 21.33 -17.90 -19.43
N ASN A 223 20.34 -18.72 -19.18
CA ASN A 223 20.04 -19.88 -20.03
C ASN A 223 18.66 -19.72 -20.68
N THR A 224 18.56 -18.76 -21.58
CA THR A 224 17.28 -18.30 -22.16
C THR A 224 16.66 -19.39 -23.07
N PRO A 225 15.52 -20.00 -22.67
CA PRO A 225 14.77 -20.87 -23.55
C PRO A 225 13.84 -20.05 -24.44
N VAL A 226 13.55 -20.60 -25.62
CA VAL A 226 12.60 -20.05 -26.58
C VAL A 226 11.59 -21.12 -26.94
N ILE A 227 10.31 -20.76 -26.99
CA ILE A 227 9.26 -21.61 -27.54
C ILE A 227 8.79 -21.00 -28.85
N ILE A 228 8.67 -21.84 -29.90
CA ILE A 228 7.97 -21.48 -31.14
C ILE A 228 6.68 -22.31 -31.20
N ASP A 229 5.56 -21.61 -30.95
CA ASP A 229 4.22 -22.17 -30.99
C ASP A 229 3.74 -22.38 -32.43
N ASP A 230 2.81 -23.30 -32.65
CA ASP A 230 2.26 -23.61 -33.99
C ASP A 230 1.46 -22.47 -34.62
N THR A 231 1.09 -21.48 -33.84
CA THR A 231 0.44 -20.25 -34.33
C THR A 231 1.43 -19.12 -34.67
N ALA A 232 2.74 -19.33 -34.45
CA ALA A 232 3.76 -18.30 -34.65
C ALA A 232 3.99 -18.01 -36.14
N ASP A 233 4.41 -16.77 -36.43
CA ASP A 233 5.05 -16.46 -37.71
C ASP A 233 6.47 -17.05 -37.72
N ILE A 234 6.64 -18.14 -38.43
CA ILE A 234 7.89 -18.91 -38.50
C ILE A 234 9.04 -18.06 -39.02
N LYS A 235 8.80 -17.22 -40.03
CA LYS A 235 9.83 -16.36 -40.60
C LYS A 235 10.29 -15.31 -39.62
N LEU A 236 9.35 -14.68 -38.91
CA LEU A 236 9.66 -13.73 -37.83
C LEU A 236 10.45 -14.42 -36.71
N ALA A 237 9.98 -15.55 -36.22
CA ALA A 237 10.60 -16.29 -35.12
C ALA A 237 12.05 -16.71 -35.46
N VAL A 238 12.26 -17.40 -36.57
CA VAL A 238 13.57 -17.89 -36.99
C VAL A 238 14.53 -16.73 -37.25
N ASN A 239 14.08 -15.69 -37.97
CA ASN A 239 14.93 -14.54 -38.25
C ASN A 239 15.34 -13.80 -36.99
N SER A 240 14.39 -13.62 -36.05
CA SER A 240 14.65 -12.98 -34.75
C SER A 240 15.66 -13.78 -33.92
N ILE A 241 15.50 -15.10 -33.84
CA ILE A 241 16.44 -15.97 -33.12
C ILE A 241 17.83 -15.91 -33.75
N ILE A 242 17.95 -15.97 -35.07
CA ILE A 242 19.24 -15.85 -35.76
C ILE A 242 19.86 -14.49 -35.48
N HIS A 243 19.10 -13.40 -35.63
CA HIS A 243 19.60 -12.07 -35.38
C HIS A 243 20.11 -11.90 -33.93
N SER A 244 19.38 -12.39 -32.97
CA SER A 244 19.76 -12.35 -31.55
C SER A 244 20.96 -13.24 -31.23
N LYS A 245 20.97 -14.47 -31.74
CA LYS A 245 22.01 -15.46 -31.45
C LYS A 245 23.36 -15.21 -32.15
N THR A 246 23.35 -14.52 -33.29
CA THR A 246 24.57 -14.14 -34.01
C THR A 246 25.11 -12.78 -33.58
N PHE A 247 24.31 -11.95 -32.87
CA PHE A 247 24.76 -10.65 -32.40
C PHE A 247 25.94 -10.77 -31.44
N ASP A 248 27.06 -10.20 -31.85
CA ASP A 248 28.36 -10.29 -31.18
C ASP A 248 28.74 -11.75 -30.86
N ASN A 249 28.43 -12.67 -31.79
CA ASN A 249 28.60 -14.12 -31.65
C ASN A 249 27.95 -14.69 -30.38
N GLY A 250 26.74 -14.22 -30.04
CA GLY A 250 25.94 -14.75 -28.93
C GLY A 250 26.42 -14.39 -27.52
N MET A 251 27.21 -13.35 -27.38
CA MET A 251 27.81 -12.95 -26.11
C MET A 251 26.91 -12.10 -25.23
N ILE A 252 25.65 -11.80 -25.60
CA ILE A 252 24.70 -11.23 -24.67
C ILE A 252 24.10 -12.35 -23.82
N CYS A 253 24.11 -12.21 -22.49
CA CYS A 253 23.60 -13.20 -21.56
C CYS A 253 22.09 -13.52 -21.73
N ALA A 254 21.32 -12.61 -22.32
CA ALA A 254 19.92 -12.81 -22.69
C ALA A 254 19.74 -13.54 -24.05
N SER A 255 20.82 -13.87 -24.78
CA SER A 255 20.68 -14.55 -26.07
C SER A 255 20.10 -15.95 -25.89
N GLU A 256 19.36 -16.41 -26.88
CA GLU A 256 18.73 -17.72 -26.92
C GLU A 256 19.74 -18.85 -26.76
N GLN A 257 19.52 -19.78 -25.87
CA GLN A 257 20.39 -20.95 -25.64
C GLN A 257 19.74 -22.22 -26.16
N SER A 258 18.45 -22.26 -26.23
CA SER A 258 17.65 -23.38 -26.70
C SER A 258 16.37 -22.88 -27.36
N VAL A 259 15.87 -23.69 -28.33
CA VAL A 259 14.58 -23.47 -28.96
C VAL A 259 13.77 -24.77 -28.94
N THR A 260 12.54 -24.68 -28.35
CA THR A 260 11.57 -25.77 -28.35
C THR A 260 10.49 -25.45 -29.37
N VAL A 261 10.30 -26.34 -30.33
CA VAL A 261 9.35 -26.14 -31.42
C VAL A 261 8.25 -27.18 -31.36
N LEU A 262 7.01 -26.77 -31.56
CA LEU A 262 5.87 -27.69 -31.62
C LEU A 262 6.00 -28.62 -32.84
N ASP A 263 5.63 -29.88 -32.63
CA ASP A 263 5.80 -30.98 -33.60
C ASP A 263 5.17 -30.68 -34.94
N SER A 264 3.99 -30.08 -34.97
CA SER A 264 3.21 -29.70 -36.17
C SER A 264 3.96 -28.79 -37.14
N ILE A 265 4.88 -27.94 -36.63
CA ILE A 265 5.65 -26.96 -37.45
C ILE A 265 7.15 -27.22 -37.43
N TYR A 266 7.60 -28.26 -36.74
CA TYR A 266 9.01 -28.50 -36.47
C TYR A 266 9.85 -28.58 -37.78
N ASP A 267 9.41 -29.35 -38.76
CA ASP A 267 10.14 -29.54 -40.01
C ASP A 267 10.16 -28.27 -40.89
N GLU A 268 9.13 -27.43 -40.79
CA GLU A 268 9.08 -26.13 -41.45
C GLU A 268 10.06 -25.16 -40.82
N VAL A 269 10.09 -25.07 -39.50
CA VAL A 269 11.06 -24.26 -38.73
C VAL A 269 12.49 -24.69 -39.02
N LYS A 270 12.76 -26.01 -39.06
CA LYS A 270 14.05 -26.56 -39.41
C LYS A 270 14.50 -26.17 -40.82
N LYS A 271 13.61 -26.24 -41.81
CA LYS A 271 13.88 -25.80 -43.18
C LYS A 271 14.20 -24.31 -43.25
N GLU A 272 13.45 -23.49 -42.48
CA GLU A 272 13.66 -22.05 -42.43
C GLU A 272 15.01 -21.69 -41.79
N PHE A 273 15.45 -22.34 -40.71
CA PHE A 273 16.78 -22.17 -40.14
C PHE A 273 17.88 -22.56 -41.14
N ALA A 274 17.73 -23.71 -41.80
CA ALA A 274 18.70 -24.18 -42.81
C ALA A 274 18.79 -23.21 -44.02
N TYR A 275 17.64 -22.78 -44.53
CA TYR A 275 17.56 -21.80 -45.63
C TYR A 275 18.27 -20.48 -45.27
N ARG A 276 18.24 -20.06 -44.01
CA ARG A 276 18.90 -18.84 -43.55
C ARG A 276 20.36 -19.02 -43.16
N GLY A 277 20.97 -20.20 -43.42
CA GLY A 277 22.39 -20.45 -43.24
C GLY A 277 22.76 -21.00 -41.86
N CYS A 278 21.86 -21.63 -41.15
CA CYS A 278 22.16 -22.41 -39.94
C CYS A 278 22.51 -23.85 -40.33
N TYR A 279 23.46 -24.46 -39.64
CA TYR A 279 23.92 -25.83 -39.88
C TYR A 279 23.36 -26.78 -38.81
N PHE A 280 22.64 -27.81 -39.23
CA PHE A 280 22.17 -28.87 -38.36
C PHE A 280 23.21 -29.95 -38.24
N LEU A 281 23.73 -30.16 -37.04
CA LEU A 281 24.73 -31.17 -36.74
C LEU A 281 24.16 -32.58 -36.98
N LYS A 282 24.89 -33.42 -37.70
CA LYS A 282 24.46 -34.80 -37.94
C LYS A 282 24.49 -35.59 -36.65
N LYS A 283 23.41 -36.33 -36.39
CA LYS A 283 23.27 -37.21 -35.22
C LYS A 283 24.46 -38.18 -35.14
N GLY A 284 24.97 -38.41 -33.94
CA GLY A 284 26.17 -39.22 -33.67
C GLY A 284 27.42 -38.39 -33.68
N GLU A 285 28.36 -38.64 -34.60
CA GLU A 285 29.73 -38.15 -34.54
C GLU A 285 29.85 -36.60 -34.48
N GLU A 286 29.14 -35.86 -35.32
CA GLU A 286 29.24 -34.38 -35.34
C GLU A 286 28.66 -33.79 -34.08
N LEU A 287 27.49 -34.27 -33.66
CA LEU A 287 26.81 -33.80 -32.45
C LEU A 287 27.67 -34.06 -31.21
N ASP A 288 28.27 -35.27 -31.09
CA ASP A 288 29.12 -35.64 -29.97
C ASP A 288 30.44 -34.87 -29.92
N LYS A 289 31.00 -34.55 -31.05
CA LYS A 289 32.19 -33.70 -31.15
C LYS A 289 31.92 -32.31 -30.63
N VAL A 290 30.75 -31.71 -30.97
CA VAL A 290 30.37 -30.38 -30.50
C VAL A 290 30.04 -30.41 -29.03
N ARG A 291 29.31 -31.44 -28.49
CA ARG A 291 29.10 -31.63 -27.05
C ARG A 291 30.41 -31.54 -26.26
N LYS A 292 31.39 -32.36 -26.63
CA LYS A 292 32.72 -32.36 -25.97
C LYS A 292 33.47 -31.03 -26.10
N THR A 293 33.07 -30.17 -27.03
CA THR A 293 33.67 -28.86 -27.26
C THR A 293 32.97 -27.77 -26.43
N ILE A 294 31.66 -27.89 -26.18
CA ILE A 294 30.87 -26.92 -25.39
C ILE A 294 31.30 -26.96 -23.92
N ILE A 295 31.31 -28.16 -23.33
CA ILE A 295 31.59 -28.35 -21.90
C ILE A 295 32.86 -29.16 -21.74
N ILE A 296 33.80 -28.67 -20.94
CA ILE A 296 35.05 -29.35 -20.58
C ILE A 296 35.13 -29.42 -19.05
N ASN A 297 35.27 -30.62 -18.51
CA ASN A 297 35.34 -30.85 -17.06
C ASN A 297 34.18 -30.20 -16.29
N GLY A 298 32.94 -30.25 -16.80
CA GLY A 298 31.73 -29.71 -16.17
C GLY A 298 31.59 -28.19 -16.26
N ALA A 299 32.45 -27.49 -16.97
CA ALA A 299 32.39 -26.04 -17.14
C ALA A 299 32.38 -25.64 -18.62
N LEU A 300 31.82 -24.48 -18.91
CA LEU A 300 31.86 -23.91 -20.27
C LEU A 300 33.28 -23.73 -20.76
N ASN A 301 33.56 -24.22 -21.95
CA ASN A 301 34.86 -24.08 -22.57
C ASN A 301 35.20 -22.62 -22.87
N ASN A 302 36.21 -22.06 -22.20
CA ASN A 302 36.60 -20.66 -22.33
C ASN A 302 37.02 -20.25 -23.75
N LYS A 303 37.23 -21.20 -24.65
CA LYS A 303 37.65 -20.93 -26.04
C LYS A 303 36.50 -20.62 -26.99
N ILE A 304 35.23 -20.92 -26.59
CA ILE A 304 34.08 -20.77 -27.50
C ILE A 304 33.29 -19.45 -27.32
N PRO A 305 33.22 -18.80 -26.14
CA PRO A 305 32.46 -17.56 -26.03
C PRO A 305 32.95 -16.48 -27.00
N GLY A 306 32.02 -15.98 -27.82
CA GLY A 306 32.28 -14.92 -28.80
C GLY A 306 33.00 -15.38 -30.08
N LYS A 307 33.17 -16.69 -30.28
CA LYS A 307 33.67 -17.25 -31.53
C LYS A 307 32.52 -17.49 -32.52
N SER A 308 32.84 -17.40 -33.82
CA SER A 308 31.87 -17.72 -34.86
C SER A 308 31.48 -19.21 -34.87
N ALA A 309 30.36 -19.55 -35.46
CA ALA A 309 29.94 -20.94 -35.62
C ALA A 309 30.98 -21.77 -36.39
N TYR A 310 31.61 -21.19 -37.41
CA TYR A 310 32.68 -21.81 -38.17
C TYR A 310 33.92 -22.13 -37.32
N GLU A 311 34.41 -21.16 -36.52
CA GLU A 311 35.54 -21.37 -35.62
C GLU A 311 35.27 -22.46 -34.58
N ILE A 312 34.02 -22.52 -34.03
CA ILE A 312 33.63 -23.55 -33.09
C ILE A 312 33.53 -24.92 -33.75
N ALA A 313 33.00 -25.02 -34.96
CA ALA A 313 32.96 -26.26 -35.73
C ALA A 313 34.38 -26.77 -36.01
N LYS A 314 35.27 -25.87 -36.42
CA LYS A 314 36.68 -26.20 -36.63
C LYS A 314 37.38 -26.69 -35.36
N LEU A 315 37.10 -26.05 -34.22
CA LEU A 315 37.63 -26.48 -32.93
C LEU A 315 37.10 -27.87 -32.53
N ALA A 316 35.87 -28.19 -32.89
CA ALA A 316 35.21 -29.48 -32.65
C ALA A 316 35.65 -30.54 -33.67
N GLY A 317 36.36 -30.19 -34.74
CA GLY A 317 36.69 -31.11 -35.84
C GLY A 317 35.47 -31.51 -36.67
N VAL A 318 34.57 -30.55 -36.90
CA VAL A 318 33.39 -30.70 -37.77
C VAL A 318 33.52 -29.75 -38.96
N GLU A 319 33.29 -30.24 -40.15
CA GLU A 319 33.34 -29.45 -41.39
C GLU A 319 31.99 -28.80 -41.67
N VAL A 320 31.97 -27.48 -41.74
CA VAL A 320 30.75 -26.70 -42.07
C VAL A 320 31.12 -25.58 -43.05
N PRO A 321 30.18 -25.03 -43.81
CA PRO A 321 30.40 -23.85 -44.63
C PRO A 321 30.93 -22.68 -43.83
N GLU A 322 31.85 -21.89 -44.36
CA GLU A 322 32.48 -20.76 -43.67
C GLU A 322 31.46 -19.70 -43.23
N ASN A 323 30.40 -19.55 -44.01
CA ASN A 323 29.32 -18.59 -43.74
C ASN A 323 28.20 -19.14 -42.80
N THR A 324 28.46 -20.28 -42.14
CA THR A 324 27.50 -20.84 -41.15
C THR A 324 27.23 -19.86 -40.03
N LYS A 325 25.95 -19.59 -39.82
CA LYS A 325 25.51 -18.61 -38.80
C LYS A 325 25.41 -19.21 -37.41
N ILE A 326 24.80 -20.38 -37.30
CA ILE A 326 24.55 -21.08 -36.03
C ILE A 326 24.74 -22.57 -36.22
N LEU A 327 25.38 -23.22 -35.25
CA LEU A 327 25.43 -24.68 -35.16
C LEU A 327 24.21 -25.15 -34.34
N ILE A 328 23.32 -25.92 -34.91
CA ILE A 328 22.11 -26.40 -34.24
C ILE A 328 22.25 -27.90 -33.95
N GLY A 329 22.18 -28.25 -32.67
CA GLY A 329 22.06 -29.64 -32.22
C GLY A 329 20.62 -30.02 -31.96
N GLU A 330 20.09 -31.02 -32.69
CA GLU A 330 18.79 -31.62 -32.39
C GLU A 330 18.99 -32.58 -31.21
N VAL A 331 18.47 -32.21 -30.04
CA VAL A 331 18.66 -32.95 -28.80
C VAL A 331 17.30 -33.20 -28.11
N GLU A 332 17.24 -34.23 -27.29
CA GLU A 332 15.99 -34.68 -26.63
C GLU A 332 15.97 -34.32 -25.15
N SER A 333 17.10 -34.50 -24.47
CA SER A 333 17.21 -34.24 -23.05
C SER A 333 17.40 -32.74 -22.76
N VAL A 334 16.59 -32.23 -21.81
CA VAL A 334 16.73 -30.89 -21.25
C VAL A 334 17.45 -30.90 -19.90
N ASP A 335 17.94 -32.06 -19.48
CA ASP A 335 18.68 -32.22 -18.22
C ASP A 335 20.07 -31.59 -18.34
N ILE A 336 20.61 -31.09 -17.24
CA ILE A 336 21.93 -30.44 -17.18
C ILE A 336 23.09 -31.36 -17.58
N SER A 337 22.89 -32.67 -17.63
CA SER A 337 23.86 -33.62 -18.19
C SER A 337 23.99 -33.56 -19.72
N GLU A 338 23.06 -32.90 -20.42
CA GLU A 338 23.16 -32.62 -21.84
C GLU A 338 23.87 -31.28 -22.05
N GLU A 339 25.01 -31.28 -22.74
CA GLU A 339 25.82 -30.08 -22.94
C GLU A 339 25.12 -28.98 -23.72
N PHE A 340 24.17 -29.32 -24.61
CA PHE A 340 23.34 -28.33 -25.31
C PHE A 340 22.29 -27.67 -24.41
N ALA A 341 22.04 -28.20 -23.23
CA ALA A 341 21.15 -27.60 -22.27
C ALA A 341 21.76 -26.42 -21.46
N HIS A 342 23.09 -26.28 -21.52
CA HIS A 342 23.83 -25.21 -20.83
C HIS A 342 23.83 -23.87 -21.56
N GLU A 343 24.18 -22.78 -20.83
CA GLU A 343 24.57 -21.51 -21.44
C GLU A 343 25.88 -21.69 -22.25
N LYS A 344 25.91 -21.17 -23.47
CA LYS A 344 27.02 -21.36 -24.42
C LYS A 344 27.73 -20.06 -24.79
N LEU A 345 27.10 -18.87 -24.62
CA LEU A 345 27.65 -17.57 -25.00
C LEU A 345 28.31 -17.53 -26.38
N SER A 346 27.72 -18.25 -27.35
CA SER A 346 28.25 -18.50 -28.67
C SER A 346 27.11 -18.87 -29.63
N PRO A 347 27.30 -18.83 -30.96
CA PRO A 347 26.28 -19.20 -31.93
C PRO A 347 26.13 -20.74 -32.05
N VAL A 348 25.82 -21.37 -30.89
CA VAL A 348 25.48 -22.79 -30.78
C VAL A 348 24.12 -22.87 -30.09
N LEU A 349 23.17 -23.61 -30.66
CA LEU A 349 21.76 -23.67 -30.21
C LEU A 349 21.31 -25.12 -30.05
N GLY A 350 20.67 -25.43 -28.92
CA GLY A 350 19.93 -26.68 -28.76
C GLY A 350 18.54 -26.56 -29.36
N MET A 351 18.09 -27.55 -30.15
CA MET A 351 16.72 -27.57 -30.69
C MET A 351 15.99 -28.81 -30.23
N TYR A 352 14.83 -28.56 -29.62
CA TYR A 352 13.96 -29.58 -29.02
C TYR A 352 12.63 -29.65 -29.76
N ARG A 353 12.04 -30.84 -29.76
CA ARG A 353 10.67 -31.08 -30.28
C ARG A 353 9.71 -31.24 -29.11
N ALA A 354 8.51 -30.66 -29.20
CA ALA A 354 7.45 -30.88 -28.27
C ALA A 354 6.12 -31.19 -28.97
N LYS A 355 5.35 -32.13 -28.43
CA LYS A 355 4.07 -32.53 -29.03
C LYS A 355 2.96 -31.53 -28.73
N THR A 356 3.02 -30.88 -27.57
CA THR A 356 2.04 -29.93 -27.10
C THR A 356 2.71 -28.68 -26.54
N PHE A 357 1.96 -27.61 -26.42
CA PHE A 357 2.44 -26.37 -25.76
C PHE A 357 2.87 -26.61 -24.30
N ASP A 358 2.15 -27.48 -23.58
CA ASP A 358 2.47 -27.83 -22.20
C ASP A 358 3.81 -28.57 -22.11
N GLU A 359 4.07 -29.53 -22.98
CA GLU A 359 5.39 -30.18 -23.06
C GLU A 359 6.50 -29.18 -23.38
N ALA A 360 6.22 -28.20 -24.25
CA ALA A 360 7.19 -27.13 -24.55
C ALA A 360 7.48 -26.24 -23.32
N LEU A 361 6.45 -25.94 -22.54
CA LEU A 361 6.58 -25.23 -21.28
C LEU A 361 7.43 -26.02 -20.26
N GLU A 362 7.12 -27.28 -20.01
CA GLU A 362 7.87 -28.15 -19.11
C GLU A 362 9.37 -28.20 -19.47
N LYS A 363 9.67 -28.33 -20.78
CA LYS A 363 11.06 -28.27 -21.25
C LYS A 363 11.73 -26.95 -21.00
N ALA A 364 11.05 -25.83 -21.26
CA ALA A 364 11.54 -24.48 -21.00
C ALA A 364 11.76 -24.23 -19.50
N GLU A 365 10.81 -24.64 -18.64
CA GLU A 365 10.95 -24.55 -17.19
C GLU A 365 12.19 -25.31 -16.70
N ARG A 366 12.42 -26.52 -17.18
CA ARG A 366 13.57 -27.33 -16.79
C ARG A 366 14.88 -26.66 -17.19
N LEU A 367 14.96 -26.12 -18.40
CA LEU A 367 16.14 -25.40 -18.89
C LEU A 367 16.44 -24.13 -18.06
N VAL A 368 15.39 -23.43 -17.60
CA VAL A 368 15.53 -22.28 -16.69
C VAL A 368 15.99 -22.74 -15.32
N ALA A 369 15.41 -23.82 -14.78
CA ALA A 369 15.73 -24.34 -13.46
C ALA A 369 17.20 -24.73 -13.31
N ASP A 370 17.78 -25.30 -14.34
CA ASP A 370 19.14 -25.84 -14.31
C ASP A 370 20.25 -24.81 -14.57
N GLY A 371 19.93 -23.55 -14.89
CA GLY A 371 21.00 -22.57 -15.12
C GLY A 371 20.57 -21.15 -15.51
N GLY A 372 19.27 -20.85 -15.51
CA GLY A 372 18.78 -19.57 -15.99
C GLY A 372 17.74 -18.87 -15.12
N TYR A 373 17.58 -19.28 -13.88
CA TYR A 373 16.60 -18.69 -12.99
C TYR A 373 16.67 -17.17 -12.92
N GLY A 374 15.53 -16.54 -13.10
CA GLY A 374 15.35 -15.09 -13.01
C GLY A 374 15.83 -14.31 -14.24
N HIS A 375 16.48 -14.94 -15.22
CA HIS A 375 17.07 -14.18 -16.32
C HIS A 375 16.02 -13.80 -17.39
N THR A 376 15.86 -14.55 -18.45
CA THR A 376 15.03 -14.21 -19.61
C THR A 376 14.41 -15.47 -20.22
N ALA A 377 13.18 -15.39 -20.72
CA ALA A 377 12.52 -16.40 -21.55
C ALA A 377 11.82 -15.73 -22.73
N SER A 378 11.67 -16.42 -23.85
CA SER A 378 10.98 -15.91 -25.04
C SER A 378 9.93 -16.87 -25.56
N LEU A 379 8.87 -16.31 -26.12
CA LEU A 379 7.81 -17.05 -26.79
C LEU A 379 7.47 -16.40 -28.12
N TYR A 380 7.46 -17.17 -29.17
CA TYR A 380 6.90 -16.78 -30.48
C TYR A 380 5.55 -17.45 -30.66
N VAL A 381 4.52 -16.64 -30.82
CA VAL A 381 3.11 -17.05 -30.82
C VAL A 381 2.26 -16.00 -31.53
N HIS A 382 1.10 -16.36 -32.05
CA HIS A 382 0.20 -15.37 -32.58
C HIS A 382 -0.30 -14.45 -31.45
N PRO A 383 -0.29 -13.10 -31.60
CA PRO A 383 -0.66 -12.17 -30.53
C PRO A 383 -2.05 -12.36 -29.92
N ALA A 384 -2.98 -13.01 -30.63
CA ALA A 384 -4.31 -13.32 -30.13
C ALA A 384 -4.36 -14.50 -29.14
N GLU A 385 -3.30 -15.31 -29.07
CA GLU A 385 -3.20 -16.46 -28.15
C GLU A 385 -2.88 -16.01 -26.71
N THR A 386 -3.73 -15.16 -26.15
CA THR A 386 -3.52 -14.54 -24.84
C THR A 386 -3.42 -15.56 -23.70
N GLU A 387 -4.14 -16.69 -23.80
CA GLU A 387 -4.07 -17.77 -22.81
C GLU A 387 -2.69 -18.45 -22.81
N LYS A 388 -2.12 -18.73 -23.98
CA LYS A 388 -0.77 -19.30 -24.09
C LYS A 388 0.29 -18.32 -23.58
N ILE A 389 0.14 -17.02 -23.87
CA ILE A 389 1.02 -15.96 -23.36
C ILE A 389 0.95 -15.90 -21.83
N ALA A 390 -0.25 -15.89 -21.25
CA ALA A 390 -0.45 -15.86 -19.80
C ALA A 390 0.15 -17.11 -19.14
N LYS A 391 -0.11 -18.30 -19.69
CA LYS A 391 0.38 -19.57 -19.20
C LYS A 391 1.93 -19.64 -19.23
N HIS A 392 2.55 -19.16 -20.31
CA HIS A 392 4.00 -19.03 -20.40
C HIS A 392 4.55 -18.06 -19.36
N ALA A 393 3.90 -16.91 -19.17
CA ALA A 393 4.31 -15.91 -18.18
C ALA A 393 4.20 -16.44 -16.74
N GLU A 394 3.22 -17.25 -16.43
CA GLU A 394 3.04 -17.87 -15.12
C GLU A 394 4.08 -18.96 -14.83
N ALA A 395 4.35 -19.81 -15.83
CA ALA A 395 5.27 -20.93 -15.71
C ALA A 395 6.74 -20.47 -15.58
N MET A 396 7.16 -19.46 -16.35
CA MET A 396 8.56 -19.07 -16.43
C MET A 396 9.04 -18.28 -15.22
N LYS A 397 9.92 -18.84 -14.40
CA LYS A 397 10.60 -18.14 -13.30
C LYS A 397 11.74 -17.26 -13.81
N THR A 398 11.40 -16.29 -14.64
CA THR A 398 12.31 -15.30 -15.23
C THR A 398 11.76 -13.88 -15.07
N CYS A 399 12.64 -12.90 -14.91
CA CYS A 399 12.25 -11.50 -14.72
C CYS A 399 11.92 -10.78 -16.03
N ARG A 400 12.27 -11.36 -17.16
CA ARG A 400 11.99 -10.84 -18.49
C ARG A 400 11.37 -11.93 -19.34
N ILE A 401 10.16 -11.69 -19.78
CA ILE A 401 9.41 -12.55 -20.70
C ILE A 401 9.16 -11.75 -21.95
N LEU A 402 9.70 -12.24 -23.07
CA LEU A 402 9.69 -11.54 -24.34
C LEU A 402 8.77 -12.27 -25.32
N ILE A 403 7.82 -11.57 -25.88
CA ILE A 403 6.88 -12.10 -26.84
C ILE A 403 7.26 -11.59 -28.24
N ASN A 404 7.44 -12.50 -29.20
CA ASN A 404 7.77 -12.19 -30.59
C ASN A 404 8.96 -11.24 -30.78
N THR A 405 9.96 -11.34 -29.89
CA THR A 405 11.06 -10.39 -29.79
C THR A 405 12.40 -11.13 -29.68
N PRO A 406 13.46 -10.73 -30.43
CA PRO A 406 14.82 -11.26 -30.29
C PRO A 406 15.33 -11.07 -28.86
N SER A 407 15.72 -12.15 -28.16
CA SER A 407 15.97 -12.10 -26.70
C SER A 407 17.14 -11.19 -26.33
N SER A 408 18.23 -11.21 -27.07
CA SER A 408 19.39 -10.38 -26.73
C SER A 408 19.11 -8.89 -26.82
N HIS A 409 18.35 -8.46 -27.82
CA HIS A 409 17.99 -7.07 -28.04
C HIS A 409 16.83 -6.63 -27.14
N GLY A 410 15.81 -7.48 -26.99
CA GLY A 410 14.67 -7.19 -26.13
C GLY A 410 15.05 -7.17 -24.66
N GLY A 411 15.88 -8.08 -24.19
CA GLY A 411 16.29 -8.21 -22.79
C GLY A 411 17.07 -7.01 -22.25
N ILE A 412 17.88 -6.37 -23.08
CA ILE A 412 18.61 -5.15 -22.65
C ILE A 412 17.71 -3.90 -22.58
N GLY A 413 16.52 -3.94 -23.20
CA GLY A 413 15.50 -2.88 -23.13
C GLY A 413 15.59 -1.82 -24.21
N ASP A 414 14.49 -1.09 -24.39
CA ASP A 414 14.32 0.13 -25.22
C ASP A 414 14.55 0.02 -26.73
N LEU A 415 14.85 -1.15 -27.29
CA LEU A 415 15.09 -1.29 -28.72
C LEU A 415 13.83 -1.52 -29.59
N TYR A 416 12.70 -1.89 -28.96
CA TYR A 416 11.44 -2.26 -29.62
C TYR A 416 10.21 -1.49 -29.11
N ASN A 417 10.39 -0.24 -28.69
CA ASN A 417 9.33 0.65 -28.24
C ASN A 417 8.52 0.17 -27.01
N PHE A 418 8.98 -0.80 -26.28
CA PHE A 418 8.39 -1.14 -24.99
C PHE A 418 9.19 -0.53 -23.82
N LYS A 419 8.52 -0.19 -22.75
CA LYS A 419 9.11 0.53 -21.58
C LYS A 419 9.91 -0.40 -20.64
N LEU A 420 10.77 -1.25 -21.17
CA LEU A 420 11.76 -1.94 -20.38
C LEU A 420 13.01 -1.05 -20.31
N ALA A 421 13.43 -0.70 -19.11
CA ALA A 421 14.55 0.22 -18.91
C ALA A 421 15.83 -0.31 -19.59
N PRO A 422 16.56 0.50 -20.36
CA PRO A 422 17.79 0.07 -21.00
C PRO A 422 18.89 -0.19 -19.98
N SER A 423 19.56 -1.34 -20.09
CA SER A 423 20.61 -1.74 -19.15
C SER A 423 21.54 -2.79 -19.74
N LEU A 424 22.78 -2.79 -19.25
CA LEU A 424 23.74 -3.87 -19.44
C LEU A 424 24.00 -4.66 -18.13
N THR A 425 23.10 -4.51 -17.16
CA THR A 425 23.10 -5.27 -15.91
C THR A 425 21.65 -5.73 -15.64
N LEU A 426 21.37 -6.98 -15.99
CA LEU A 426 20.03 -7.56 -16.07
C LEU A 426 19.73 -8.34 -14.79
N GLY A 427 19.11 -7.70 -13.79
CA GLY A 427 18.77 -8.33 -12.52
C GLY A 427 17.89 -9.58 -12.70
N CYS A 428 18.15 -10.60 -11.89
CA CYS A 428 17.47 -11.91 -11.98
C CYS A 428 16.57 -12.20 -10.76
N GLY A 429 16.37 -11.22 -9.89
CA GLY A 429 15.52 -11.36 -8.70
C GLY A 429 15.97 -12.45 -7.74
N SER A 430 15.13 -12.75 -6.77
CA SER A 430 15.40 -13.80 -5.78
C SER A 430 15.55 -15.19 -6.42
N TRP A 431 14.87 -15.45 -7.53
CA TRP A 431 15.03 -16.70 -8.29
C TRP A 431 16.47 -16.93 -8.75
N GLY A 432 17.14 -15.88 -9.23
CA GLY A 432 18.53 -15.91 -9.64
C GLY A 432 19.52 -15.56 -8.54
N GLY A 433 19.08 -15.49 -7.26
CA GLY A 433 19.92 -15.10 -6.13
C GLY A 433 20.39 -13.64 -6.20
N ASN A 434 19.60 -12.75 -6.83
CA ASN A 434 19.93 -11.35 -7.01
C ASN A 434 19.04 -10.44 -6.14
N SER A 435 19.53 -9.23 -5.83
CA SER A 435 18.82 -8.22 -5.05
C SER A 435 17.75 -7.46 -5.84
N VAL A 436 17.76 -7.53 -7.16
CA VAL A 436 16.84 -6.82 -8.05
C VAL A 436 16.30 -7.75 -9.13
N SER A 437 15.01 -7.59 -9.47
CA SER A 437 14.28 -8.36 -10.48
C SER A 437 14.09 -7.61 -11.79
N GLU A 438 14.75 -6.49 -11.98
CA GLU A 438 14.60 -5.63 -13.15
C GLU A 438 15.96 -5.19 -13.71
N ASN A 439 15.91 -4.51 -14.85
CA ASN A 439 17.09 -3.93 -15.46
C ASN A 439 17.65 -2.82 -14.57
N VAL A 440 18.93 -2.95 -14.19
CA VAL A 440 19.59 -2.00 -13.29
C VAL A 440 19.79 -0.65 -13.99
N GLY A 441 19.40 0.43 -13.33
CA GLY A 441 19.54 1.80 -13.82
C GLY A 441 19.78 2.81 -12.69
N VAL A 442 19.62 4.09 -12.97
CA VAL A 442 19.94 5.19 -12.03
C VAL A 442 19.20 5.10 -10.70
N LYS A 443 17.95 4.62 -10.68
CA LYS A 443 17.16 4.49 -9.45
C LYS A 443 17.77 3.53 -8.42
N HIS A 444 18.62 2.60 -8.85
CA HIS A 444 19.29 1.64 -7.98
C HIS A 444 20.59 2.19 -7.37
N LEU A 445 21.02 3.37 -7.80
CA LEU A 445 22.26 4.02 -7.38
C LEU A 445 22.01 5.34 -6.63
N ILE A 446 20.84 5.51 -6.07
CA ILE A 446 20.47 6.62 -5.21
C ILE A 446 19.86 6.09 -3.92
N ASN A 447 20.16 6.76 -2.81
CA ASN A 447 19.40 6.63 -1.57
C ASN A 447 18.25 7.63 -1.58
N ILE A 448 17.09 7.22 -1.12
CA ILE A 448 15.93 8.08 -0.99
C ILE A 448 15.73 8.44 0.48
N LYS A 449 15.84 9.74 0.80
CA LYS A 449 15.40 10.30 2.08
C LYS A 449 13.96 10.75 1.93
N THR A 450 13.10 10.32 2.84
CA THR A 450 11.73 10.81 2.90
C THR A 450 11.62 11.84 4.02
N VAL A 451 11.22 13.05 3.66
CA VAL A 451 10.80 14.08 4.59
C VAL A 451 9.29 14.00 4.68
N ALA A 452 8.78 13.76 5.87
CA ALA A 452 7.35 13.68 6.13
C ALA A 452 6.96 14.81 7.09
N GLU A 453 6.07 15.67 6.63
CA GLU A 453 5.49 16.73 7.44
C GLU A 453 4.14 16.29 7.97
N ARG A 454 3.88 16.52 9.26
CA ARG A 454 2.58 16.21 9.86
C ARG A 454 1.48 16.96 9.13
N ARG A 455 0.44 16.25 8.72
CA ARG A 455 -0.77 16.82 8.15
C ARG A 455 -1.98 16.40 8.98
N GLU A 456 -2.96 17.27 9.05
CA GLU A 456 -4.26 16.91 9.60
C GLU A 456 -5.02 16.02 8.63
N ASN A 457 -5.82 15.10 9.17
CA ASN A 457 -6.69 14.27 8.35
C ASN A 457 -7.72 15.13 7.63
N MET A 458 -8.03 14.77 6.40
CA MET A 458 -9.22 15.29 5.74
C MET A 458 -10.44 14.69 6.44
N LEU A 459 -11.25 15.54 7.03
CA LEU A 459 -12.45 15.16 7.74
C LEU A 459 -13.69 15.44 6.88
N TRP A 460 -14.76 14.72 7.16
CA TRP A 460 -16.09 15.03 6.64
C TRP A 460 -17.07 15.16 7.79
N PHE A 461 -18.18 15.83 7.53
CA PHE A 461 -19.30 15.92 8.43
C PHE A 461 -20.53 15.29 7.77
N ARG A 462 -21.10 14.24 8.37
CA ARG A 462 -22.24 13.49 7.83
C ARG A 462 -23.43 13.59 8.78
N THR A 463 -24.60 13.84 8.20
CA THR A 463 -25.90 13.87 8.87
C THR A 463 -26.92 13.18 7.97
N PRO A 464 -28.12 12.87 8.45
CA PRO A 464 -29.24 12.53 7.57
C PRO A 464 -29.40 13.55 6.44
N ASP A 465 -29.88 13.12 5.29
CA ASP A 465 -30.14 14.01 4.16
C ASP A 465 -31.13 15.12 4.54
N LYS A 466 -32.09 14.80 5.41
CA LYS A 466 -33.09 15.74 5.93
C LYS A 466 -33.41 15.48 7.39
N VAL A 467 -33.54 16.57 8.14
CA VAL A 467 -34.05 16.58 9.52
C VAL A 467 -35.24 17.50 9.57
N TYR A 468 -36.44 16.92 9.73
CA TYR A 468 -37.64 17.67 10.03
C TYR A 468 -37.78 17.93 11.53
N PHE A 469 -38.10 19.13 11.93
CA PHE A 469 -38.21 19.51 13.32
C PHE A 469 -39.29 20.59 13.48
N LYS A 470 -39.98 20.63 14.57
CA LYS A 470 -41.05 21.46 15.03
C LYS A 470 -42.31 20.64 15.37
N LYS A 471 -43.10 21.15 16.27
CA LYS A 471 -44.38 20.58 16.63
C LYS A 471 -45.27 20.38 15.40
N GLY A 472 -45.75 19.15 15.18
CA GLY A 472 -46.63 18.80 14.07
C GLY A 472 -45.93 18.65 12.74
N CYS A 473 -44.60 18.45 12.70
CA CYS A 473 -43.87 18.27 11.44
C CYS A 473 -44.00 16.86 10.85
N MET A 474 -44.39 15.86 11.64
CA MET A 474 -44.44 14.47 11.19
C MET A 474 -45.34 14.26 9.96
N PRO A 475 -46.59 14.73 9.89
CA PRO A 475 -47.40 14.56 8.69
C PRO A 475 -46.80 15.23 7.45
N VAL A 476 -46.17 16.39 7.64
CA VAL A 476 -45.51 17.13 6.55
C VAL A 476 -44.30 16.37 6.01
N ALA A 477 -43.49 15.79 6.88
CA ALA A 477 -42.33 14.98 6.51
C ALA A 477 -42.75 13.69 5.81
N LEU A 478 -43.78 13.01 6.28
CA LEU A 478 -44.31 11.79 5.68
C LEU A 478 -44.92 12.03 4.29
N ASP A 479 -45.48 13.23 4.01
CA ASP A 479 -45.96 13.59 2.66
C ASP A 479 -44.86 13.40 1.60
N GLU A 480 -43.63 13.60 1.98
CA GLU A 480 -42.49 13.44 1.05
C GLU A 480 -42.34 12.01 0.57
N LEU A 481 -42.64 11.01 1.40
CA LEU A 481 -42.52 9.60 1.03
C LEU A 481 -43.40 9.24 -0.20
N GLY A 482 -44.66 9.77 -0.22
CA GLY A 482 -45.56 9.53 -1.34
C GLY A 482 -45.36 10.49 -2.50
N ASN A 483 -45.33 11.80 -2.23
CA ASN A 483 -45.40 12.85 -3.24
C ASN A 483 -44.06 13.16 -3.92
N VAL A 484 -42.91 12.93 -3.25
CA VAL A 484 -41.57 13.22 -3.76
C VAL A 484 -40.78 11.95 -4.04
N LEU A 485 -40.70 11.04 -3.07
CA LEU A 485 -39.93 9.81 -3.14
C LEU A 485 -40.67 8.63 -3.79
N HIS A 486 -41.99 8.79 -4.01
CA HIS A 486 -42.87 7.83 -4.67
C HIS A 486 -42.84 6.42 -4.05
N LYS A 487 -42.66 6.34 -2.74
CA LYS A 487 -42.61 5.10 -1.98
C LYS A 487 -43.99 4.40 -1.97
N LYS A 488 -43.98 3.09 -1.87
CA LYS A 488 -45.18 2.26 -2.00
C LYS A 488 -45.47 1.37 -0.81
N LYS A 489 -44.45 0.93 -0.08
CA LYS A 489 -44.55 -0.04 1.01
C LYS A 489 -43.74 0.38 2.22
N ALA A 490 -44.36 0.74 3.31
CA ALA A 490 -43.67 1.16 4.53
C ALA A 490 -43.74 0.06 5.60
N PHE A 491 -42.62 -0.28 6.21
CA PHE A 491 -42.49 -1.17 7.35
C PHE A 491 -42.19 -0.37 8.61
N ILE A 492 -43.13 -0.36 9.56
CA ILE A 492 -42.99 0.40 10.80
C ILE A 492 -42.37 -0.50 11.87
N VAL A 493 -41.32 -0.04 12.56
CA VAL A 493 -40.65 -0.74 13.66
C VAL A 493 -40.84 0.07 14.94
N THR A 494 -41.38 -0.53 15.98
CA THR A 494 -41.63 0.13 17.26
C THR A 494 -41.70 -0.89 18.41
N ASP A 495 -41.94 -0.42 19.64
CA ASP A 495 -42.21 -1.25 20.81
C ASP A 495 -43.70 -1.42 21.11
N SER A 496 -44.03 -2.40 21.94
CA SER A 496 -45.41 -2.73 22.27
C SER A 496 -46.13 -1.64 23.07
N PHE A 497 -45.42 -0.82 23.82
CA PHE A 497 -46.00 0.29 24.59
C PHE A 497 -46.47 1.39 23.62
N LEU A 498 -45.63 1.83 22.72
CA LEU A 498 -45.98 2.87 21.75
C LEU A 498 -47.10 2.44 20.84
N TYR A 499 -47.07 1.17 20.38
CA TYR A 499 -48.16 0.62 19.54
C TYR A 499 -49.51 0.63 20.29
N LYS A 500 -49.55 0.07 21.51
CA LYS A 500 -50.81 -0.01 22.32
C LYS A 500 -51.34 1.35 22.75
N ASN A 501 -50.45 2.34 22.87
CA ASN A 501 -50.86 3.70 23.28
C ASN A 501 -51.12 4.64 22.09
N GLY A 502 -51.18 4.12 20.87
CA GLY A 502 -51.67 4.85 19.72
C GLY A 502 -50.68 5.78 19.05
N TYR A 503 -49.38 5.69 19.35
CA TYR A 503 -48.35 6.53 18.72
C TYR A 503 -48.12 6.20 17.24
N VAL A 504 -48.44 4.98 16.84
CA VAL A 504 -48.31 4.52 15.44
C VAL A 504 -49.48 5.03 14.58
N ALA A 505 -50.66 5.18 15.15
CA ALA A 505 -51.89 5.51 14.41
C ALA A 505 -51.80 6.78 13.53
N PRO A 506 -51.18 7.89 13.94
CA PRO A 506 -51.01 9.05 13.06
C PRO A 506 -50.11 8.78 11.83
N ILE A 507 -49.13 7.85 11.97
CA ILE A 507 -48.28 7.45 10.87
C ILE A 507 -49.09 6.59 9.91
N GLU A 508 -49.80 5.56 10.40
CA GLU A 508 -50.63 4.67 9.59
C GLU A 508 -51.69 5.47 8.83
N GLN A 509 -52.40 6.38 9.53
CA GLN A 509 -53.37 7.24 8.87
C GLN A 509 -52.76 8.07 7.74
N LYS A 510 -51.54 8.60 7.94
CA LYS A 510 -50.86 9.40 6.91
C LYS A 510 -50.43 8.56 5.74
N LEU A 511 -49.95 7.34 5.98
CA LEU A 511 -49.60 6.40 4.93
C LEU A 511 -50.80 5.95 4.10
N ASP A 512 -51.98 5.75 4.75
CA ASP A 512 -53.25 5.48 4.10
C ASP A 512 -53.68 6.63 3.18
N GLU A 513 -53.60 7.89 3.67
CA GLU A 513 -53.87 9.09 2.86
C GLU A 513 -53.00 9.17 1.61
N LEU A 514 -51.74 8.71 1.70
CA LEU A 514 -50.76 8.70 0.60
C LEU A 514 -50.90 7.46 -0.31
N GLY A 515 -51.75 6.50 0.08
CA GLY A 515 -51.90 5.23 -0.66
C GLY A 515 -50.65 4.34 -0.55
N ILE A 516 -49.87 4.46 0.53
CA ILE A 516 -48.70 3.64 0.82
C ILE A 516 -49.15 2.45 1.67
N GLN A 517 -48.97 1.23 1.16
CA GLN A 517 -49.22 0.03 1.96
C GLN A 517 -48.28 0.00 3.17
N HIS A 518 -48.79 -0.41 4.32
CA HIS A 518 -47.92 -0.48 5.50
C HIS A 518 -48.22 -1.71 6.36
N THR A 519 -47.29 -2.05 7.20
CA THR A 519 -47.38 -3.03 8.29
C THR A 519 -46.48 -2.60 9.45
N CYS A 520 -46.77 -3.10 10.65
CA CYS A 520 -46.09 -2.69 11.86
C CYS A 520 -45.53 -3.90 12.62
N PHE A 521 -44.23 -3.90 12.87
CA PHE A 521 -43.57 -4.77 13.84
C PHE A 521 -43.43 -4.00 15.17
N PHE A 522 -44.08 -4.49 16.23
CA PHE A 522 -44.17 -3.79 17.53
C PHE A 522 -43.62 -4.62 18.70
N GLU A 523 -42.78 -5.62 18.43
CA GLU A 523 -42.24 -6.52 19.45
C GLU A 523 -40.85 -6.14 19.93
N VAL A 524 -40.37 -4.92 19.63
CA VAL A 524 -39.05 -4.51 20.09
C VAL A 524 -39.08 -4.34 21.62
N ALA A 525 -38.12 -5.06 22.27
CA ALA A 525 -37.93 -4.94 23.73
C ALA A 525 -36.88 -3.85 24.06
N PRO A 526 -36.89 -3.30 25.29
CA PRO A 526 -35.72 -2.58 25.80
C PRO A 526 -34.50 -3.49 25.73
N ASP A 527 -33.36 -3.02 25.30
CA ASP A 527 -32.17 -3.83 24.97
C ASP A 527 -32.45 -4.88 23.88
N PRO A 528 -32.60 -4.45 22.64
CA PRO A 528 -33.09 -5.28 21.54
C PRO A 528 -32.12 -6.43 21.23
N THR A 529 -32.70 -7.61 20.90
CA THR A 529 -31.92 -8.79 20.61
C THR A 529 -31.85 -9.07 19.11
N LEU A 530 -30.79 -9.76 18.70
CA LEU A 530 -30.60 -10.23 17.32
C LEU A 530 -31.78 -11.10 16.89
N GLN A 531 -32.24 -11.98 17.78
CA GLN A 531 -33.40 -12.87 17.54
C GLN A 531 -34.72 -12.10 17.38
N CYS A 532 -34.84 -10.94 18.03
CA CYS A 532 -35.97 -10.04 17.80
C CYS A 532 -35.88 -9.37 16.41
N ALA A 533 -34.69 -8.96 16.03
CA ALA A 533 -34.44 -8.39 14.69
C ALA A 533 -34.72 -9.39 13.57
N GLU A 534 -34.33 -10.66 13.74
CA GLU A 534 -34.58 -11.75 12.78
C GLU A 534 -36.09 -11.93 12.51
N LYS A 535 -36.92 -11.93 13.58
CA LYS A 535 -38.37 -12.01 13.41
C LYS A 535 -38.94 -10.84 12.61
N GLY A 536 -38.41 -9.63 12.84
CA GLY A 536 -38.82 -8.45 12.06
C GLY A 536 -38.40 -8.56 10.59
N VAL A 537 -37.19 -9.04 10.34
CA VAL A 537 -36.68 -9.26 8.98
C VAL A 537 -37.49 -10.30 8.21
N ASP A 538 -37.92 -11.37 8.86
CA ASP A 538 -38.78 -12.37 8.22
C ASP A 538 -40.11 -11.74 7.75
N GLN A 539 -40.68 -10.84 8.55
CA GLN A 539 -41.84 -10.07 8.15
C GLN A 539 -41.51 -9.07 7.02
N MET A 540 -40.34 -8.42 7.07
CA MET A 540 -39.88 -7.54 6.00
C MET A 540 -39.73 -8.30 4.67
N ARG A 541 -39.13 -9.47 4.68
CA ARG A 541 -38.97 -10.31 3.47
C ARG A 541 -40.30 -10.71 2.87
N ALA A 542 -41.31 -11.00 3.70
CA ALA A 542 -42.64 -11.32 3.24
C ALA A 542 -43.42 -10.12 2.67
N PHE A 543 -43.17 -8.93 3.24
CA PHE A 543 -43.85 -7.69 2.87
C PHE A 543 -43.13 -6.93 1.74
N GLU A 544 -41.78 -7.03 1.65
CA GLU A 544 -40.93 -6.35 0.68
C GLU A 544 -41.06 -4.80 0.73
N PRO A 545 -40.74 -4.15 1.86
CA PRO A 545 -40.85 -2.71 1.98
C PRO A 545 -39.79 -1.97 1.15
N ASP A 546 -40.14 -0.80 0.65
CA ASP A 546 -39.25 0.18 0.06
C ASP A 546 -38.95 1.35 1.02
N THR A 547 -39.56 1.30 2.21
CA THR A 547 -39.36 2.28 3.29
C THR A 547 -39.44 1.58 4.65
N ILE A 548 -38.52 1.92 5.55
CA ILE A 548 -38.54 1.49 6.95
C ILE A 548 -38.75 2.73 7.81
N ILE A 549 -39.70 2.69 8.71
CA ILE A 549 -40.02 3.80 9.65
C ILE A 549 -39.76 3.30 11.07
N ALA A 550 -38.70 3.78 11.70
CA ALA A 550 -38.38 3.49 13.09
C ALA A 550 -39.04 4.53 14.00
N LEU A 551 -40.00 4.12 14.83
CA LEU A 551 -40.67 4.97 15.80
C LEU A 551 -40.30 4.55 17.21
N GLY A 552 -39.58 5.37 17.97
CA GLY A 552 -39.32 5.05 19.38
C GLY A 552 -38.09 5.76 19.95
N GLY A 553 -37.57 5.19 21.03
CA GLY A 553 -36.24 5.53 21.56
C GLY A 553 -35.09 4.79 20.87
N GLY A 554 -33.91 4.83 21.48
CA GLY A 554 -32.71 4.18 20.91
C GLY A 554 -32.93 2.70 20.57
N SER A 555 -33.59 1.92 21.48
CA SER A 555 -33.82 0.48 21.26
C SER A 555 -34.62 0.17 20.00
N ALA A 556 -35.68 0.92 19.73
CA ALA A 556 -36.49 0.71 18.51
C ALA A 556 -35.73 1.11 17.25
N MET A 557 -34.94 2.20 17.32
CA MET A 557 -34.11 2.64 16.18
C MET A 557 -32.97 1.71 15.92
N ASP A 558 -32.29 1.23 16.95
CA ASP A 558 -31.17 0.30 16.81
C ASP A 558 -31.64 -1.04 16.23
N ALA A 559 -32.76 -1.59 16.74
CA ALA A 559 -33.39 -2.78 16.16
C ALA A 559 -33.75 -2.58 14.69
N ALA A 560 -34.35 -1.42 14.35
CA ALA A 560 -34.73 -1.11 12.98
C ALA A 560 -33.51 -0.98 12.04
N LYS A 561 -32.42 -0.37 12.49
CA LYS A 561 -31.16 -0.28 11.73
C LYS A 561 -30.56 -1.66 11.48
N ILE A 562 -30.58 -2.53 12.48
CA ILE A 562 -30.10 -3.91 12.32
C ILE A 562 -31.01 -4.70 11.38
N MET A 563 -32.34 -4.56 11.52
CA MET A 563 -33.29 -5.16 10.58
C MET A 563 -33.05 -4.66 9.16
N TRP A 564 -32.73 -3.39 8.99
CA TRP A 564 -32.39 -2.80 7.69
C TRP A 564 -31.18 -3.48 7.06
N VAL A 565 -30.08 -3.65 7.83
CA VAL A 565 -28.89 -4.38 7.37
C VAL A 565 -29.23 -5.80 6.95
N MET A 566 -29.94 -6.57 7.82
CA MET A 566 -30.28 -7.97 7.55
C MET A 566 -31.24 -8.13 6.37
N TYR A 567 -32.07 -7.12 6.12
CA TYR A 567 -32.98 -7.11 4.97
C TYR A 567 -32.28 -6.83 3.65
N GLU A 568 -31.37 -5.86 3.63
CA GLU A 568 -30.62 -5.50 2.41
C GLU A 568 -29.46 -6.45 2.15
N HIS A 569 -28.75 -6.87 3.22
CA HIS A 569 -27.51 -7.63 3.19
C HIS A 569 -27.57 -8.84 4.14
N PRO A 570 -28.31 -9.89 3.75
CA PRO A 570 -28.41 -11.10 4.57
C PRO A 570 -27.10 -11.86 4.74
N GLU A 571 -26.09 -11.55 3.94
CA GLU A 571 -24.74 -12.11 3.99
C GLU A 571 -23.83 -11.40 5.01
N ALA A 572 -24.26 -10.28 5.60
CA ALA A 572 -23.41 -9.50 6.50
C ALA A 572 -23.15 -10.23 7.82
N ASP A 573 -21.91 -10.32 8.23
CA ASP A 573 -21.46 -10.92 9.48
C ASP A 573 -21.38 -9.88 10.60
N PHE A 574 -21.97 -10.19 11.76
CA PHE A 574 -22.01 -9.26 12.88
C PHE A 574 -20.68 -9.12 13.61
N GLU A 575 -19.83 -10.17 13.67
CA GLU A 575 -18.50 -10.06 14.26
C GLU A 575 -17.61 -9.11 13.44
N ASP A 576 -17.69 -9.22 12.12
CA ASP A 576 -16.96 -8.35 11.21
C ASP A 576 -17.44 -6.89 11.32
N MET A 577 -18.77 -6.69 11.36
CA MET A 577 -19.36 -5.34 11.50
C MET A 577 -19.05 -4.68 12.84
N ALA A 578 -18.97 -5.46 13.92
CA ALA A 578 -18.69 -4.97 15.28
C ALA A 578 -17.19 -4.82 15.57
N MET A 579 -16.32 -5.14 14.60
CA MET A 579 -14.88 -5.01 14.78
C MET A 579 -14.46 -3.58 15.12
N ASP A 580 -13.72 -3.42 16.20
CA ASP A 580 -13.21 -2.13 16.65
C ASP A 580 -12.29 -1.48 15.61
N PHE A 581 -12.33 -0.16 15.55
CA PHE A 581 -11.50 0.65 14.65
C PHE A 581 -10.95 1.88 15.37
N MET A 582 -9.78 2.35 14.98
CA MET A 582 -9.22 3.63 15.46
C MET A 582 -9.74 4.83 14.67
N ASP A 583 -10.00 4.65 13.39
CA ASP A 583 -10.57 5.65 12.48
C ASP A 583 -11.56 4.94 11.56
N ILE A 584 -12.85 5.29 11.66
CA ILE A 584 -13.94 4.68 10.87
C ILE A 584 -13.67 4.73 9.36
N ARG A 585 -12.83 5.67 8.90
CA ARG A 585 -12.45 5.82 7.48
C ARG A 585 -11.36 4.85 7.04
N LYS A 586 -10.71 4.13 7.97
CA LYS A 586 -9.54 3.26 7.73
C LYS A 586 -9.71 1.88 8.38
N ARG A 587 -10.95 1.44 8.54
CA ARG A 587 -11.25 0.14 9.13
C ARG A 587 -10.92 -1.00 8.15
N VAL A 588 -10.66 -2.18 8.71
CA VAL A 588 -10.36 -3.40 7.92
C VAL A 588 -11.61 -3.90 7.20
N PHE A 589 -12.73 -3.95 7.92
CA PHE A 589 -14.03 -4.37 7.36
C PHE A 589 -14.65 -3.25 6.52
N THR A 590 -15.11 -3.58 5.33
CA THR A 590 -15.88 -2.66 4.48
C THR A 590 -17.37 -2.90 4.71
N PHE A 591 -18.04 -1.93 5.32
CA PHE A 591 -19.48 -2.01 5.58
C PHE A 591 -20.26 -2.02 4.26
N PRO A 592 -21.29 -2.86 4.11
CA PRO A 592 -22.11 -2.87 2.90
C PRO A 592 -22.84 -1.55 2.70
N LYS A 593 -23.07 -1.18 1.44
CA LYS A 593 -23.80 0.06 1.13
C LYS A 593 -25.28 -0.13 1.41
N MET A 594 -25.84 0.82 2.20
CA MET A 594 -27.24 0.79 2.62
C MET A 594 -28.12 1.69 1.77
N GLY A 595 -29.44 1.45 1.80
CA GLY A 595 -30.45 2.31 1.19
C GLY A 595 -30.80 1.98 -0.26
N GLU A 596 -30.34 0.86 -0.79
CA GLU A 596 -30.65 0.43 -2.15
C GLU A 596 -32.05 -0.20 -2.26
N LYS A 597 -32.49 -0.94 -1.24
CA LYS A 597 -33.83 -1.55 -1.18
C LYS A 597 -34.85 -0.69 -0.46
N ALA A 598 -34.47 -0.13 0.69
CA ALA A 598 -35.39 0.59 1.55
C ALA A 598 -34.83 1.93 2.04
N TYR A 599 -35.64 2.98 1.98
CA TYR A 599 -35.38 4.30 2.54
C TYR A 599 -35.65 4.29 4.04
N PHE A 600 -34.71 4.77 4.87
CA PHE A 600 -34.81 4.71 6.32
C PHE A 600 -35.24 6.05 6.94
N VAL A 601 -36.35 6.02 7.67
CA VAL A 601 -36.90 7.16 8.40
C VAL A 601 -36.85 6.89 9.90
N ALA A 602 -36.33 7.81 10.68
CA ALA A 602 -36.23 7.72 12.14
C ALA A 602 -37.10 8.78 12.82
N ILE A 603 -37.97 8.35 13.73
CA ILE A 603 -38.91 9.22 14.46
C ILE A 603 -38.71 9.01 15.97
N PRO A 604 -37.96 9.88 16.67
CA PRO A 604 -37.73 9.73 18.11
C PRO A 604 -38.95 10.05 18.96
N THR A 605 -39.10 9.31 20.06
CA THR A 605 -40.12 9.54 21.10
C THR A 605 -39.51 9.94 22.44
N SER A 606 -38.18 10.06 22.49
CA SER A 606 -37.43 10.54 23.65
C SER A 606 -36.36 11.55 23.23
N SER A 607 -35.96 12.43 24.13
CA SER A 607 -34.92 13.41 23.93
C SER A 607 -33.67 12.96 24.70
N GLY A 608 -32.82 12.13 24.06
CA GLY A 608 -31.64 11.57 24.75
C GLY A 608 -30.61 11.01 23.80
N THR A 609 -30.88 9.89 23.21
CA THR A 609 -29.88 9.10 22.47
C THR A 609 -29.39 9.73 21.16
N GLY A 610 -30.21 10.57 20.50
CA GLY A 610 -29.90 11.11 19.19
C GLY A 610 -29.79 10.04 18.08
N SER A 611 -30.30 8.82 18.30
CA SER A 611 -30.16 7.70 17.35
C SER A 611 -30.76 8.01 15.98
N GLU A 612 -31.70 8.93 15.88
CA GLU A 612 -32.29 9.41 14.63
C GLU A 612 -31.31 10.12 13.70
N VAL A 613 -30.17 10.55 14.22
CA VAL A 613 -29.11 11.26 13.45
C VAL A 613 -27.71 10.64 13.62
N THR A 614 -27.63 9.42 14.13
CA THR A 614 -26.35 8.75 14.40
C THR A 614 -26.16 7.51 13.57
N PRO A 615 -24.89 7.15 13.25
CA PRO A 615 -24.53 5.98 12.48
C PRO A 615 -24.32 4.73 13.37
N PHE A 616 -24.93 4.68 14.54
CA PHE A 616 -24.72 3.63 15.54
C PHE A 616 -25.97 2.79 15.74
N ALA A 617 -25.77 1.51 16.05
CA ALA A 617 -26.80 0.59 16.52
C ALA A 617 -26.18 -0.44 17.47
N ILE A 618 -26.85 -0.74 18.58
CA ILE A 618 -26.42 -1.75 19.53
C ILE A 618 -27.44 -2.87 19.54
N ILE A 619 -26.99 -4.10 19.34
CA ILE A 619 -27.86 -5.28 19.36
C ILE A 619 -27.23 -6.35 20.25
N THR A 620 -28.08 -7.07 21.01
CA THR A 620 -27.62 -8.14 21.91
C THR A 620 -27.95 -9.50 21.30
N ASP A 621 -26.98 -10.40 21.24
CA ASP A 621 -27.28 -11.81 20.98
C ASP A 621 -27.84 -12.46 22.24
N ALA A 622 -29.11 -12.89 22.21
CA ALA A 622 -29.80 -13.48 23.37
C ALA A 622 -29.23 -14.86 23.76
N GLU A 623 -28.58 -15.58 22.85
CA GLU A 623 -28.02 -16.90 23.11
C GLU A 623 -26.68 -16.82 23.84
N THR A 624 -25.82 -15.89 23.40
CA THR A 624 -24.47 -15.74 23.95
C THR A 624 -24.36 -14.62 25.00
N GLY A 625 -25.32 -13.68 25.03
CA GLY A 625 -25.30 -12.49 25.85
C GLY A 625 -24.32 -11.41 25.32
N VAL A 626 -23.74 -11.61 24.16
CA VAL A 626 -22.79 -10.67 23.54
C VAL A 626 -23.53 -9.48 22.99
N LYS A 627 -23.03 -8.26 23.28
CA LYS A 627 -23.51 -7.01 22.70
C LYS A 627 -22.63 -6.64 21.50
N TRP A 628 -23.28 -6.42 20.37
CA TRP A 628 -22.67 -6.00 19.11
C TRP A 628 -22.86 -4.49 18.90
N PRO A 629 -21.89 -3.65 19.21
CA PRO A 629 -21.93 -2.23 18.88
C PRO A 629 -21.54 -2.05 17.41
N ILE A 630 -22.53 -1.84 16.57
CA ILE A 630 -22.33 -1.60 15.14
C ILE A 630 -22.22 -0.10 14.90
N ALA A 631 -21.15 0.31 14.21
CA ALA A 631 -20.89 1.71 13.93
C ALA A 631 -20.41 1.88 12.49
N ASP A 632 -21.24 2.44 11.63
CA ASP A 632 -20.84 2.82 10.27
C ASP A 632 -21.78 3.91 9.73
N TYR A 633 -21.26 4.85 8.95
CA TYR A 633 -22.07 5.92 8.36
C TYR A 633 -23.15 5.42 7.37
N GLU A 634 -23.05 4.19 6.92
CA GLU A 634 -24.11 3.56 6.13
C GLU A 634 -25.39 3.29 6.95
N LEU A 635 -25.28 3.22 8.29
CA LEU A 635 -26.44 3.11 9.20
C LEU A 635 -27.12 4.46 9.51
N LEU A 636 -26.60 5.56 8.96
CA LEU A 636 -27.19 6.86 9.18
C LEU A 636 -28.59 6.92 8.53
N PRO A 637 -29.66 7.28 9.27
CA PRO A 637 -30.99 7.40 8.68
C PRO A 637 -31.00 8.38 7.48
N ASN A 638 -31.79 8.09 6.48
CA ASN A 638 -31.97 9.02 5.36
C ASN A 638 -32.78 10.26 5.79
N MET A 639 -33.77 10.07 6.64
CA MET A 639 -34.62 11.15 7.17
C MET A 639 -34.83 10.98 8.66
N ALA A 640 -34.69 12.08 9.39
CA ALA A 640 -35.08 12.17 10.81
C ALA A 640 -36.31 13.11 10.97
N ILE A 641 -37.28 12.71 11.79
CA ILE A 641 -38.49 13.49 12.05
C ILE A 641 -38.62 13.75 13.55
N VAL A 642 -38.14 14.88 13.99
CA VAL A 642 -38.10 15.31 15.40
C VAL A 642 -39.36 16.12 15.75
N ASP A 643 -40.47 15.41 15.92
CA ASP A 643 -41.75 16.01 16.27
C ASP A 643 -41.98 15.94 17.79
N VAL A 644 -42.05 17.08 18.43
CA VAL A 644 -42.19 17.19 19.89
C VAL A 644 -43.48 16.54 20.41
N ASP A 645 -44.52 16.42 19.58
CA ASP A 645 -45.79 15.78 20.01
C ASP A 645 -45.56 14.33 20.45
N ASN A 646 -44.58 13.65 19.89
CA ASN A 646 -44.19 12.30 20.30
C ASN A 646 -43.44 12.22 21.65
N MET A 647 -43.03 13.35 22.21
CA MET A 647 -42.21 13.42 23.42
C MET A 647 -42.92 14.08 24.61
N MET A 648 -44.14 14.62 24.42
CA MET A 648 -44.89 15.37 25.45
C MET A 648 -45.18 14.52 26.68
N THR A 649 -45.37 13.24 26.55
CA THR A 649 -45.70 12.31 27.62
C THR A 649 -44.52 11.60 28.24
N GLN A 650 -43.29 11.96 27.87
CA GLN A 650 -42.06 11.35 28.40
C GLN A 650 -42.02 11.44 29.93
N PRO A 651 -41.93 10.29 30.66
CA PRO A 651 -41.93 10.26 32.12
C PRO A 651 -40.78 11.04 32.75
N LYS A 652 -40.96 11.51 33.97
CA LYS A 652 -40.00 12.36 34.69
C LYS A 652 -38.61 11.69 34.85
N GLY A 653 -38.59 10.41 35.23
CA GLY A 653 -37.34 9.63 35.35
C GLY A 653 -36.61 9.46 34.01
N LEU A 654 -37.36 9.22 32.94
CA LEU A 654 -36.77 9.14 31.60
C LEU A 654 -36.29 10.52 31.13
N THR A 655 -37.00 11.60 31.43
CA THR A 655 -36.59 12.97 31.11
C THR A 655 -35.26 13.33 31.77
N SER A 656 -35.10 12.96 33.05
CA SER A 656 -33.86 13.17 33.81
C SER A 656 -32.69 12.39 33.17
N ALA A 657 -32.83 11.09 33.04
CA ALA A 657 -31.79 10.21 32.51
C ALA A 657 -31.40 10.58 31.08
N SER A 658 -32.38 10.74 30.18
CA SER A 658 -32.08 11.05 28.77
C SER A 658 -31.57 12.48 28.59
N GLY A 659 -32.08 13.43 29.37
CA GLY A 659 -31.65 14.84 29.27
C GLY A 659 -30.20 15.08 29.73
N ILE A 660 -29.76 14.39 30.79
CA ILE A 660 -28.36 14.47 31.23
C ILE A 660 -27.42 13.70 30.30
N ASP A 661 -27.95 12.70 29.62
CA ASP A 661 -27.23 11.99 28.57
C ASP A 661 -26.90 12.93 27.40
N VAL A 662 -27.85 13.78 26.98
CA VAL A 662 -27.61 14.84 25.99
C VAL A 662 -26.46 15.76 26.42
N MET A 663 -26.36 16.10 27.69
CA MET A 663 -25.26 16.91 28.23
C MET A 663 -23.93 16.15 28.11
N THR A 664 -23.93 14.87 28.43
CA THR A 664 -22.73 14.03 28.33
C THR A 664 -22.26 13.89 26.87
N HIS A 665 -23.18 13.65 25.95
CA HIS A 665 -22.93 13.63 24.51
C HIS A 665 -22.28 14.94 24.05
N ALA A 666 -22.85 16.08 24.44
CA ALA A 666 -22.31 17.39 24.04
C ALA A 666 -20.91 17.65 24.61
N ILE A 667 -20.69 17.31 25.88
CA ILE A 667 -19.39 17.49 26.56
C ILE A 667 -18.32 16.60 25.92
N GLU A 668 -18.61 15.31 25.75
CA GLU A 668 -17.61 14.38 25.19
C GLU A 668 -17.32 14.67 23.72
N ALA A 669 -18.33 14.97 22.90
CA ALA A 669 -18.13 15.37 21.52
C ALA A 669 -17.26 16.64 21.40
N TYR A 670 -17.44 17.61 22.32
CA TYR A 670 -16.68 18.86 22.32
C TYR A 670 -15.20 18.66 22.64
N VAL A 671 -14.87 17.77 23.57
CA VAL A 671 -13.48 17.54 23.99
C VAL A 671 -12.81 16.39 23.26
N SER A 672 -13.54 15.69 22.40
CA SER A 672 -13.02 14.58 21.60
C SER A 672 -11.81 14.98 20.77
N ILE A 673 -10.86 14.05 20.59
CA ILE A 673 -9.72 14.26 19.67
C ILE A 673 -10.15 14.42 18.20
N MET A 674 -11.40 14.08 17.90
CA MET A 674 -12.02 14.20 16.57
C MET A 674 -12.94 15.42 16.43
N ALA A 675 -13.03 16.27 17.44
CA ALA A 675 -13.84 17.49 17.42
C ALA A 675 -13.47 18.44 16.28
N THR A 676 -14.47 19.11 15.73
CA THR A 676 -14.34 20.08 14.64
C THR A 676 -15.20 21.30 14.90
N ASP A 677 -14.98 22.41 14.19
CA ASP A 677 -15.83 23.62 14.28
C ASP A 677 -17.31 23.31 14.08
N TYR A 678 -17.64 22.34 13.21
CA TYR A 678 -19.01 21.90 12.96
C TYR A 678 -19.63 21.19 14.17
N THR A 679 -18.89 20.24 14.74
CA THR A 679 -19.37 19.49 15.93
C THR A 679 -19.41 20.37 17.17
N ASP A 680 -18.48 21.32 17.30
CA ASP A 680 -18.36 22.26 18.41
C ASP A 680 -19.58 23.18 18.50
N GLY A 681 -19.99 23.77 17.38
CA GLY A 681 -21.17 24.62 17.33
C GLY A 681 -22.45 23.92 17.77
N LEU A 682 -22.62 22.66 17.37
CA LEU A 682 -23.76 21.83 17.75
C LEU A 682 -23.70 21.43 19.22
N ALA A 683 -22.55 20.98 19.70
CA ALA A 683 -22.33 20.55 21.09
C ALA A 683 -22.54 21.70 22.08
N LEU A 684 -21.98 22.90 21.84
CA LEU A 684 -22.15 24.07 22.66
C LEU A 684 -23.62 24.49 22.75
N LYS A 685 -24.30 24.49 21.61
CA LYS A 685 -25.74 24.85 21.58
C LYS A 685 -26.59 23.84 22.31
N ALA A 686 -26.30 22.56 22.19
CA ALA A 686 -26.99 21.51 22.93
C ALA A 686 -26.75 21.63 24.44
N ALA A 687 -25.50 21.79 24.88
CA ALA A 687 -25.14 21.95 26.29
C ALA A 687 -25.91 23.16 26.94
N LYS A 688 -25.94 24.30 26.25
CA LYS A 688 -26.68 25.47 26.71
C LYS A 688 -28.18 25.20 26.84
N ALA A 689 -28.77 24.54 25.83
CA ALA A 689 -30.21 24.21 25.86
C ALA A 689 -30.54 23.26 27.02
N VAL A 690 -29.66 22.29 27.33
CA VAL A 690 -29.86 21.38 28.46
C VAL A 690 -29.91 22.16 29.78
N PHE A 691 -28.99 23.08 30.04
CA PHE A 691 -29.03 23.91 31.27
C PHE A 691 -30.28 24.77 31.39
N GLU A 692 -30.76 25.29 30.28
CA GLU A 692 -31.92 26.19 30.26
C GLU A 692 -33.24 25.44 30.36
N TYR A 693 -33.37 24.30 29.69
CA TYR A 693 -34.65 23.65 29.45
C TYR A 693 -34.83 22.28 30.12
N LEU A 694 -33.77 21.56 30.49
CA LEU A 694 -33.92 20.25 31.14
C LEU A 694 -34.65 20.38 32.51
N PRO A 695 -34.33 21.34 33.37
CA PRO A 695 -35.05 21.51 34.61
C PRO A 695 -36.56 21.76 34.38
N ARG A 696 -36.91 22.59 33.40
CA ARG A 696 -38.32 22.87 33.06
C ARG A 696 -39.02 21.63 32.52
N ALA A 697 -38.38 20.89 31.62
CA ALA A 697 -38.91 19.64 31.08
C ALA A 697 -39.09 18.56 32.17
N TYR A 698 -38.17 18.51 33.14
CA TYR A 698 -38.24 17.62 34.27
C TYR A 698 -39.37 17.95 35.22
N ASP A 699 -39.56 19.25 35.56
CA ASP A 699 -40.58 19.68 36.49
C ASP A 699 -41.99 19.62 35.91
N ASN A 700 -42.21 20.06 34.69
CA ASN A 700 -43.55 20.20 34.09
C ASN A 700 -43.57 19.92 32.57
N GLY A 701 -42.78 18.99 32.08
CA GLY A 701 -42.63 18.75 30.64
C GLY A 701 -43.90 18.39 29.88
N ALA A 702 -44.85 17.76 30.54
CA ALA A 702 -46.16 17.45 29.92
C ALA A 702 -46.98 18.70 29.51
N ASN A 703 -46.73 19.84 30.17
CA ASN A 703 -47.42 21.09 29.91
C ASN A 703 -46.49 22.21 29.44
N ASP A 704 -45.22 21.88 29.14
CA ASP A 704 -44.22 22.83 28.63
C ASP A 704 -43.66 22.36 27.27
N PRO A 705 -44.44 22.59 26.20
CA PRO A 705 -44.04 22.15 24.87
C PRO A 705 -42.76 22.85 24.38
N GLU A 706 -42.49 24.09 24.86
CA GLU A 706 -41.23 24.76 24.50
C GLU A 706 -40.01 24.02 25.08
N ALA A 707 -40.06 23.67 26.36
CA ALA A 707 -38.98 22.94 27.01
C ALA A 707 -38.77 21.56 26.35
N ARG A 708 -39.84 20.86 26.01
CA ARG A 708 -39.77 19.59 25.27
C ARG A 708 -39.17 19.76 23.90
N GLU A 709 -39.59 20.77 23.11
CA GLU A 709 -39.06 21.06 21.80
C GLU A 709 -37.54 21.40 21.87
N LYS A 710 -37.15 22.21 22.84
CA LYS A 710 -35.75 22.58 23.02
C LYS A 710 -34.89 21.40 23.45
N MET A 711 -35.40 20.50 24.27
CA MET A 711 -34.69 19.28 24.64
C MET A 711 -34.59 18.29 23.47
N ALA A 712 -35.65 18.17 22.68
CA ALA A 712 -35.61 17.35 21.44
C ALA A 712 -34.55 17.86 20.45
N ASN A 713 -34.54 19.19 20.24
CA ASN A 713 -33.52 19.80 19.35
C ASN A 713 -32.10 19.67 19.94
N ALA A 714 -31.93 19.78 21.27
CA ALA A 714 -30.65 19.58 21.93
C ALA A 714 -30.14 18.14 21.74
N SER A 715 -31.02 17.14 21.91
CA SER A 715 -30.74 15.73 21.69
C SER A 715 -30.26 15.48 20.23
N CYS A 716 -31.00 16.01 19.27
CA CYS A 716 -30.68 15.90 17.86
C CYS A 716 -29.32 16.58 17.53
N MET A 717 -29.08 17.81 18.03
CA MET A 717 -27.79 18.52 17.82
C MET A 717 -26.63 17.80 18.48
N ALA A 718 -26.77 17.29 19.70
CA ALA A 718 -25.73 16.50 20.35
C ALA A 718 -25.48 15.19 19.60
N GLY A 719 -26.56 14.56 19.08
CA GLY A 719 -26.51 13.40 18.21
C GLY A 719 -25.64 13.64 16.98
N MET A 720 -25.89 14.73 16.24
CA MET A 720 -25.08 15.11 15.08
C MET A 720 -23.63 15.41 15.45
N ALA A 721 -23.38 16.01 16.62
CA ALA A 721 -22.03 16.30 17.08
C ALA A 721 -21.26 15.01 17.33
N PHE A 722 -21.77 14.11 18.18
CA PHE A 722 -21.02 12.89 18.50
C PHE A 722 -21.03 11.86 17.38
N ALA A 723 -22.00 11.88 16.47
CA ALA A 723 -21.94 11.06 15.26
C ALA A 723 -20.69 11.33 14.43
N ASN A 724 -20.13 12.52 14.50
CA ASN A 724 -18.95 12.94 13.74
C ASN A 724 -17.68 13.11 14.61
N ALA A 725 -17.83 13.46 15.88
CA ALA A 725 -16.70 13.59 16.82
C ALA A 725 -16.49 12.36 17.70
N PHE A 726 -17.42 11.41 17.71
CA PHE A 726 -17.47 10.28 18.61
C PHE A 726 -17.60 10.71 20.09
N LEU A 727 -17.50 9.75 20.99
CA LEU A 727 -17.64 9.95 22.43
C LEU A 727 -16.29 9.68 23.13
N GLY A 728 -16.28 9.41 24.41
CA GLY A 728 -15.08 9.22 25.18
C GLY A 728 -15.20 8.18 26.29
N LEU A 729 -14.30 8.29 27.24
CA LEU A 729 -14.18 7.38 28.37
C LEU A 729 -15.42 7.33 29.25
N ASN A 730 -16.17 8.43 29.33
CA ASN A 730 -17.39 8.47 30.15
C ASN A 730 -18.42 7.44 29.66
N HIS A 731 -18.70 7.44 28.34
CA HIS A 731 -19.61 6.46 27.75
C HIS A 731 -19.06 5.04 27.85
N SER A 732 -17.77 4.84 27.61
CA SER A 732 -17.13 3.54 27.75
C SER A 732 -17.32 2.92 29.13
N MET A 733 -17.15 3.72 30.18
CA MET A 733 -17.36 3.29 31.55
C MET A 733 -18.85 3.10 31.87
N ALA A 734 -19.70 4.00 31.40
CA ALA A 734 -21.16 3.94 31.63
C ALA A 734 -21.81 2.72 30.98
N HIS A 735 -21.36 2.29 29.81
CA HIS A 735 -21.81 1.07 29.14
C HIS A 735 -21.65 -0.16 30.05
N LYS A 736 -20.55 -0.21 30.80
CA LYS A 736 -20.27 -1.38 31.65
C LYS A 736 -21.07 -1.33 32.94
N LEU A 737 -21.32 -0.15 33.51
CA LEU A 737 -22.29 0.01 34.61
C LEU A 737 -23.71 -0.43 34.22
N GLY A 738 -24.11 -0.11 33.01
CA GLY A 738 -25.37 -0.61 32.46
C GLY A 738 -25.41 -2.11 32.26
N ALA A 739 -24.34 -2.69 31.69
CA ALA A 739 -24.26 -4.10 31.37
C ALA A 739 -24.19 -4.99 32.62
N PHE A 740 -23.35 -4.65 33.59
CA PHE A 740 -23.13 -5.46 34.81
C PHE A 740 -24.11 -5.16 35.96
N HIS A 741 -24.55 -3.90 36.09
CA HIS A 741 -25.32 -3.45 37.25
C HIS A 741 -26.69 -2.89 36.91
N HIS A 742 -27.10 -2.94 35.62
CA HIS A 742 -28.42 -2.52 35.16
C HIS A 742 -28.78 -1.05 35.46
N LEU A 743 -27.76 -0.19 35.61
CA LEU A 743 -28.00 1.23 35.72
C LEU A 743 -28.53 1.78 34.40
N PRO A 744 -29.60 2.59 34.41
CA PRO A 744 -30.06 3.26 33.19
C PRO A 744 -28.94 4.08 32.57
N HIS A 745 -28.75 4.00 31.24
CA HIS A 745 -27.63 4.55 30.53
C HIS A 745 -27.28 6.01 30.89
N GLY A 746 -28.26 6.91 30.79
CA GLY A 746 -28.02 8.30 31.15
C GLY A 746 -27.71 8.55 32.63
N VAL A 747 -28.22 7.71 33.53
CA VAL A 747 -27.85 7.74 34.94
C VAL A 747 -26.40 7.30 35.15
N ALA A 748 -26.01 6.21 34.52
CA ALA A 748 -24.63 5.72 34.56
C ALA A 748 -23.64 6.77 34.04
N ASN A 749 -23.98 7.42 32.92
CA ASN A 749 -23.19 8.56 32.40
C ASN A 749 -23.09 9.71 33.41
N ALA A 750 -24.19 10.11 33.99
CA ALA A 750 -24.25 11.27 34.89
C ALA A 750 -23.44 11.08 36.19
N VAL A 751 -23.45 9.87 36.77
CA VAL A 751 -22.78 9.59 38.04
C VAL A 751 -21.26 9.73 37.91
N ILE A 752 -20.69 9.30 36.79
CA ILE A 752 -19.25 9.30 36.58
C ILE A 752 -18.73 10.55 35.87
N LEU A 753 -19.60 11.37 35.27
CA LEU A 753 -19.25 12.45 34.34
C LEU A 753 -18.18 13.43 34.90
N THR A 754 -18.40 13.97 36.08
CA THR A 754 -17.54 15.01 36.64
C THR A 754 -16.16 14.51 37.05
N GLU A 755 -16.04 13.25 37.46
CA GLU A 755 -14.75 12.61 37.74
C GLU A 755 -13.99 12.31 36.46
N VAL A 756 -14.66 11.86 35.40
CA VAL A 756 -14.04 11.67 34.10
C VAL A 756 -13.62 13.01 33.48
N MET A 757 -14.41 14.07 33.64
CA MET A 757 -13.99 15.41 33.19
C MET A 757 -12.72 15.90 33.91
N ARG A 758 -12.62 15.70 35.23
CA ARG A 758 -11.40 16.03 35.99
C ARG A 758 -10.20 15.20 35.54
N TYR A 759 -10.43 13.92 35.24
CA TYR A 759 -9.41 13.04 34.70
C TYR A 759 -8.91 13.54 33.33
N ASN A 760 -9.79 13.91 32.44
CA ASN A 760 -9.48 14.40 31.10
C ASN A 760 -8.84 15.80 31.11
N ALA A 761 -9.12 16.62 32.10
CA ALA A 761 -8.60 17.99 32.22
C ALA A 761 -7.10 18.07 32.55
N ALA A 762 -6.42 16.95 32.77
CA ALA A 762 -4.98 16.95 33.06
C ALA A 762 -4.18 17.54 31.91
N GLU A 763 -3.40 18.60 32.16
CA GLU A 763 -2.52 19.22 31.15
C GLU A 763 -1.29 18.36 30.83
N VAL A 764 -0.85 17.52 31.77
CA VAL A 764 0.24 16.57 31.62
C VAL A 764 -0.25 15.15 31.93
N PRO A 765 -1.04 14.54 31.04
CA PRO A 765 -1.55 13.19 31.27
C PRO A 765 -0.46 12.13 31.12
N THR A 766 -0.66 10.95 31.69
CA THR A 766 0.21 9.79 31.51
C THR A 766 0.37 9.43 30.03
N LYS A 767 -0.75 9.47 29.29
CA LYS A 767 -0.80 9.35 27.83
C LYS A 767 -1.90 10.27 27.30
N MET A 768 -1.68 10.89 26.17
CA MET A 768 -2.72 11.65 25.46
C MET A 768 -3.41 10.84 24.38
N GLY A 769 -4.60 11.22 23.99
CA GLY A 769 -5.27 10.70 22.80
C GLY A 769 -4.44 10.97 21.54
N THR A 770 -4.52 10.09 20.56
CA THR A 770 -3.71 10.18 19.35
C THR A 770 -4.60 10.32 18.11
N PHE A 771 -4.67 11.54 17.60
CA PHE A 771 -5.31 11.82 16.30
C PHE A 771 -4.55 12.96 15.62
N SER A 772 -4.65 13.06 14.29
CA SER A 772 -3.77 13.98 13.53
C SER A 772 -3.93 15.45 13.92
N GLN A 773 -5.16 15.90 14.23
CA GLN A 773 -5.44 17.26 14.66
C GLN A 773 -5.32 17.48 16.17
N TYR A 774 -5.28 16.45 17.01
CA TYR A 774 -5.07 16.56 18.44
C TYR A 774 -3.58 16.62 18.78
N GLN A 775 -3.02 17.82 18.83
CA GLN A 775 -1.58 18.04 18.86
C GLN A 775 -0.98 18.00 20.26
N TYR A 776 -1.76 18.42 21.25
CA TYR A 776 -1.36 18.48 22.68
C TYR A 776 -2.61 18.39 23.55
N PRO A 777 -2.46 18.01 24.85
CA PRO A 777 -3.59 18.02 25.77
C PRO A 777 -4.15 19.42 25.97
N HIS A 778 -5.41 19.62 25.67
CA HIS A 778 -6.10 20.90 25.84
C HIS A 778 -7.55 20.77 26.33
N ALA A 779 -7.91 19.60 26.88
CA ALA A 779 -9.27 19.34 27.35
C ALA A 779 -9.72 20.32 28.45
N LEU A 780 -8.81 20.76 29.34
CA LEU A 780 -9.10 21.78 30.35
C LEU A 780 -9.64 23.07 29.73
N ALA A 781 -8.93 23.60 28.72
CA ALA A 781 -9.35 24.82 28.03
C ALA A 781 -10.71 24.62 27.33
N ARG A 782 -10.91 23.46 26.71
CA ARG A 782 -12.17 23.10 26.04
C ARG A 782 -13.33 23.01 27.02
N TYR A 783 -13.18 22.42 28.20
CA TYR A 783 -14.21 22.44 29.25
C TYR A 783 -14.47 23.85 29.75
N ALA A 784 -13.44 24.69 29.93
CA ALA A 784 -13.62 26.08 30.30
C ALA A 784 -14.38 26.89 29.25
N GLU A 785 -14.18 26.61 27.95
CA GLU A 785 -14.98 27.22 26.87
C GLU A 785 -16.46 26.89 27.00
N ILE A 786 -16.82 25.61 27.23
CA ILE A 786 -18.24 25.23 27.52
C ILE A 786 -18.70 25.99 28.73
N GLY A 787 -17.92 26.02 29.82
CA GLY A 787 -18.24 26.72 31.04
C GLY A 787 -18.59 28.22 30.81
N ARG A 788 -17.76 28.94 30.11
CA ARG A 788 -17.99 30.34 29.70
C ARG A 788 -19.26 30.50 28.86
N PHE A 789 -19.46 29.62 27.90
CA PHE A 789 -20.61 29.63 27.02
C PHE A 789 -21.93 29.44 27.76
N VAL A 790 -21.95 28.69 28.86
CA VAL A 790 -23.10 28.49 29.72
C VAL A 790 -23.15 29.44 30.91
N GLY A 791 -22.24 30.47 30.94
CA GLY A 791 -22.28 31.58 31.87
C GLY A 791 -21.43 31.44 33.13
N CYS A 792 -20.53 30.45 33.22
CA CYS A 792 -19.56 30.34 34.30
C CYS A 792 -18.45 31.42 34.17
N GLN A 793 -18.04 31.97 35.29
CA GLN A 793 -16.99 32.98 35.38
C GLN A 793 -15.76 32.37 36.11
N GLY A 794 -14.61 32.94 35.95
CA GLY A 794 -13.37 32.55 36.62
C GLY A 794 -12.17 33.36 36.11
N LYS A 795 -11.10 33.44 36.89
CA LYS A 795 -9.89 34.19 36.56
C LYS A 795 -9.03 33.48 35.48
N ASP A 796 -9.14 32.19 35.44
CA ASP A 796 -8.41 31.32 34.51
C ASP A 796 -9.28 30.10 34.11
N ASP A 797 -8.77 29.25 33.21
CA ASP A 797 -9.49 28.08 32.75
C ASP A 797 -9.76 27.07 33.85
N ALA A 798 -8.86 26.92 34.82
CA ALA A 798 -9.04 25.99 35.93
C ALA A 798 -10.20 26.41 36.83
N GLU A 799 -10.33 27.70 37.16
CA GLU A 799 -11.43 28.22 37.98
C GLU A 799 -12.78 28.17 37.22
N VAL A 800 -12.76 28.50 35.93
CA VAL A 800 -13.98 28.37 35.09
C VAL A 800 -14.42 26.91 35.02
N PHE A 801 -13.47 25.97 34.87
CA PHE A 801 -13.75 24.53 34.82
C PHE A 801 -14.37 24.04 36.13
N GLU A 802 -13.82 24.40 37.31
CA GLU A 802 -14.41 23.98 38.59
C GLU A 802 -15.80 24.62 38.81
N ASN A 803 -16.01 25.84 38.38
CA ASN A 803 -17.34 26.48 38.42
C ASN A 803 -18.33 25.79 37.45
N PHE A 804 -17.84 25.28 36.34
CA PHE A 804 -18.64 24.48 35.41
C PHE A 804 -19.00 23.11 36.00
N ILE A 805 -18.04 22.42 36.65
CA ILE A 805 -18.33 21.20 37.41
C ILE A 805 -19.40 21.44 38.49
N ALA A 806 -19.25 22.51 39.29
CA ALA A 806 -20.24 22.85 40.32
C ALA A 806 -21.63 23.06 39.72
N LYS A 807 -21.72 23.74 38.57
CA LYS A 807 -23.01 23.97 37.88
C LYS A 807 -23.60 22.67 37.34
N LEU A 808 -22.79 21.72 36.89
CA LEU A 808 -23.24 20.39 36.49
C LEU A 808 -23.79 19.60 37.70
N GLU A 809 -23.09 19.63 38.83
CA GLU A 809 -23.54 18.95 40.04
C GLU A 809 -24.87 19.55 40.54
N GLU A 810 -25.05 20.88 40.50
CA GLU A 810 -26.33 21.52 40.81
C GLU A 810 -27.44 21.05 39.84
N LEU A 811 -27.18 20.96 38.57
CA LEU A 811 -28.11 20.43 37.58
C LEU A 811 -28.51 18.98 37.91
N LYS A 812 -27.53 18.10 38.17
CA LYS A 812 -27.75 16.70 38.54
C LYS A 812 -28.63 16.55 39.76
N GLU A 813 -28.33 17.31 40.81
CA GLU A 813 -29.17 17.32 42.05
C GLU A 813 -30.62 17.78 41.77
N LYS A 814 -30.79 18.82 40.96
CA LYS A 814 -32.09 19.37 40.60
C LYS A 814 -32.98 18.40 39.82
N ILE A 815 -32.40 17.55 39.02
CA ILE A 815 -33.13 16.54 38.23
C ILE A 815 -33.13 15.16 38.88
N GLY A 816 -32.70 15.07 40.17
CA GLY A 816 -32.81 13.85 40.98
C GLY A 816 -31.76 12.77 40.69
N ILE A 817 -30.62 13.11 40.13
CA ILE A 817 -29.48 12.19 39.96
C ILE A 817 -28.73 12.07 41.30
N LYS A 818 -28.46 10.86 41.73
CA LYS A 818 -27.71 10.59 42.96
C LYS A 818 -26.19 10.79 42.72
N LYS A 819 -25.47 10.97 43.86
CA LYS A 819 -24.05 11.39 43.80
C LYS A 819 -23.07 10.28 43.48
N SER A 820 -23.42 9.02 43.87
CA SER A 820 -22.48 7.90 43.72
C SER A 820 -23.18 6.64 43.18
N ILE A 821 -22.39 5.72 42.68
CA ILE A 821 -22.85 4.43 42.15
C ILE A 821 -23.53 3.63 43.25
N HIS A 822 -22.94 3.64 44.47
CA HIS A 822 -23.47 2.93 45.65
C HIS A 822 -24.88 3.37 46.02
N GLU A 823 -25.22 4.65 45.92
CA GLU A 823 -26.52 5.18 46.27
C GLU A 823 -27.69 4.59 45.45
N TYR A 824 -27.40 3.96 44.32
CA TYR A 824 -28.40 3.27 43.51
C TYR A 824 -28.68 1.85 43.97
N GLY A 825 -28.07 1.41 45.09
CA GLY A 825 -28.38 0.12 45.72
C GLY A 825 -27.67 -1.05 45.10
N ILE A 826 -26.56 -0.79 44.42
CA ILE A 826 -25.70 -1.82 43.86
C ILE A 826 -24.98 -2.55 45.02
N ASP A 827 -24.89 -3.88 44.94
CA ASP A 827 -24.17 -4.68 45.94
C ASP A 827 -22.67 -4.46 45.82
N GLU A 828 -22.03 -4.06 46.94
CA GLU A 828 -20.61 -3.71 46.99
C GLU A 828 -19.73 -4.90 46.59
N LYS A 829 -20.06 -6.10 47.07
CA LYS A 829 -19.28 -7.28 46.77
C LYS A 829 -19.35 -7.61 45.27
N TYR A 830 -20.55 -7.57 44.69
CA TYR A 830 -20.71 -7.85 43.25
C TYR A 830 -20.04 -6.77 42.40
N PHE A 831 -20.07 -5.52 42.82
CA PHE A 831 -19.35 -4.44 42.15
C PHE A 831 -17.82 -4.69 42.15
N MET A 832 -17.26 -5.04 43.32
CA MET A 832 -15.83 -5.33 43.43
C MET A 832 -15.41 -6.60 42.65
N ASP A 833 -16.26 -7.63 42.64
CA ASP A 833 -16.00 -8.88 41.92
C ASP A 833 -16.03 -8.68 40.39
N THR A 834 -16.80 -7.74 39.87
CA THR A 834 -16.90 -7.42 38.41
C THR A 834 -16.02 -6.26 37.97
N LEU A 835 -15.35 -5.58 38.88
CA LEU A 835 -14.65 -4.33 38.59
C LEU A 835 -13.54 -4.50 37.56
N ASP A 836 -12.75 -5.54 37.64
CA ASP A 836 -11.63 -5.76 36.70
C ASP A 836 -12.15 -6.09 35.29
N ASP A 837 -13.24 -6.85 35.17
CA ASP A 837 -13.90 -7.12 33.87
C ASP A 837 -14.49 -5.84 33.27
N MET A 838 -15.14 -5.01 34.12
CA MET A 838 -15.64 -3.71 33.67
C MET A 838 -14.51 -2.80 33.16
N VAL A 839 -13.37 -2.78 33.84
CA VAL A 839 -12.20 -1.97 33.47
C VAL A 839 -11.64 -2.42 32.11
N GLU A 840 -11.43 -3.72 31.91
CA GLU A 840 -10.92 -4.26 30.65
C GLU A 840 -11.88 -3.97 29.48
N GLN A 841 -13.17 -4.22 29.70
CA GLN A 841 -14.18 -3.94 28.68
C GLN A 841 -14.38 -2.43 28.42
N ALA A 842 -14.25 -1.56 29.41
CA ALA A 842 -14.29 -0.11 29.20
C ALA A 842 -13.05 0.39 28.44
N PHE A 843 -11.90 -0.17 28.72
CA PHE A 843 -10.69 0.13 27.96
C PHE A 843 -10.84 -0.26 26.48
N ASN A 844 -11.43 -1.41 26.19
CA ASN A 844 -11.64 -1.92 24.84
C ASN A 844 -12.92 -1.38 24.17
N ASP A 845 -13.67 -0.50 24.80
CA ASP A 845 -14.87 0.10 24.22
C ASP A 845 -14.52 1.08 23.10
N GLN A 846 -15.30 1.06 22.01
CA GLN A 846 -15.08 1.91 20.83
C GLN A 846 -14.99 3.40 21.17
N CYS A 847 -15.76 3.87 22.17
CA CYS A 847 -15.76 5.27 22.58
C CYS A 847 -14.44 5.73 23.22
N THR A 848 -13.69 4.83 23.84
CA THR A 848 -12.40 5.14 24.49
C THR A 848 -11.37 5.71 23.52
N ALA A 849 -11.42 5.30 22.25
CA ALA A 849 -10.46 5.72 21.24
C ALA A 849 -10.50 7.23 20.91
N ALA A 850 -11.65 7.89 21.11
CA ALA A 850 -11.83 9.32 20.85
C ALA A 850 -11.58 10.21 22.08
N ASN A 851 -11.29 9.62 23.25
CA ASN A 851 -11.07 10.36 24.49
C ASN A 851 -9.79 11.21 24.42
N PRO A 852 -9.78 12.46 24.91
CA PRO A 852 -8.61 13.36 24.85
C PRO A 852 -7.41 12.85 25.65
N ARG A 853 -7.64 12.11 26.73
CA ARG A 853 -6.62 11.40 27.48
C ARG A 853 -6.72 9.90 27.22
N TYR A 854 -5.63 9.26 26.75
CA TYR A 854 -5.61 7.82 26.57
C TYR A 854 -5.48 7.13 27.93
N PRO A 855 -6.49 6.37 28.39
CA PRO A 855 -6.50 5.84 29.73
C PRO A 855 -5.61 4.60 29.89
N LEU A 856 -5.05 4.42 31.09
CA LEU A 856 -4.53 3.15 31.52
C LEU A 856 -5.62 2.38 32.26
N MET A 857 -5.67 1.05 32.17
CA MET A 857 -6.67 0.23 32.90
C MET A 857 -6.70 0.53 34.40
N LYS A 858 -5.54 0.71 35.04
CA LYS A 858 -5.47 1.12 36.44
C LYS A 858 -6.15 2.48 36.73
N GLU A 859 -6.08 3.40 35.80
CA GLU A 859 -6.71 4.74 35.93
C GLU A 859 -8.24 4.63 35.80
N ILE A 860 -8.72 3.77 34.91
CA ILE A 860 -10.16 3.45 34.79
C ILE A 860 -10.69 2.83 36.09
N LYS A 861 -9.92 1.89 36.66
CA LYS A 861 -10.25 1.29 37.96
C LYS A 861 -10.35 2.34 39.07
N GLU A 862 -9.39 3.26 39.15
CA GLU A 862 -9.38 4.36 40.11
C GLU A 862 -10.60 5.27 39.93
N LEU A 863 -11.00 5.56 38.69
CA LEU A 863 -12.19 6.35 38.41
C LEU A 863 -13.48 5.67 38.88
N TYR A 864 -13.66 4.37 38.62
CA TYR A 864 -14.81 3.63 39.13
C TYR A 864 -14.89 3.68 40.66
N LEU A 865 -13.75 3.46 41.32
CA LEU A 865 -13.67 3.50 42.78
C LEU A 865 -13.94 4.89 43.35
N LYS A 866 -13.58 5.98 42.66
CA LYS A 866 -13.94 7.36 43.07
C LYS A 866 -15.40 7.65 42.92
N CYS A 867 -16.06 7.01 41.97
CA CYS A 867 -17.49 7.20 41.71
C CYS A 867 -18.38 6.27 42.56
N TRP A 868 -17.76 5.31 43.27
CA TRP A 868 -18.48 4.34 44.14
C TRP A 868 -19.01 5.02 45.37
#